data_dc54010a93d4a98ddabc1cf8ea5dc184
#
_entry.id   dc54010a93d4a98ddabc1cf8ea5dc184
#
_cell.length_a   1.000
_cell.length_b   1.000
_cell.length_c   1.000
_cell.angle_alpha   90.00
_cell.angle_beta   90.00
_cell.angle_gamma   90.00
#
_symmetry.space_group_name_H-M   'P 1'
#
loop_
_entity.id
_entity.type
_entity.pdbx_description
1 polymer ?
#
loop_
_entity_poly.entity_id
_entity_poly.type
_entity_poly.pdbx_seq_one_letter_code
_entity_poly.pdbx_strand_id
1 'polypeptide(L)'
;MSSTLREASKDTLQAKDKTYHYYSLPLAAKSLGDITRLPKSLKVLLENLLRWQDGNSVTEEDIHALAGWLKNAHADREIAYRPARVLMQDFTGVPAVVDLAAMREAVKRLGGDTAKVNPLSPVDLVIDHSVTVDRFGDDEAFEENVRLEMERNHERYVFLKWGKQAFSRFSVVPPGTGICHQVNLEYLGKAVWSELQDGEWIAYPDTLVGTDSHTTMINGLGVLGWGVGXIEAEAAMLGQPVSMLIPDVVGFKLTGKLREGITATDLVLTVTQMLRKHGVVGKFVEFYGDGLDSLPLADRATIANMSPEYGATCGFFPIDAVTLDYMRLSGRSEDQVELVEKYAKAQGMWRNPGDEPIFTSTLELDMNDVEASLAGPKRPQDRVALPDVPKAFAASNELEVNATHKDRQPVDYVMNGHQYQLPDGAVVIAAITSCTNTSNPSVLMAAGLLAKKAVTLGLKRQPWVKASLAPGSKVVSDYLAKAKLTPYLDELGFNLVGYGCTTCIGNSGPLPDPIETAIKKGDLTVGAVLSGNRNFEGRIHPLVKTNWLASPPLVVAYALAGNMNINLASEPIGHDRKGDPVYLKDIWPSAQEIARAVEQVSTEMFRKEYAEVFEGTAEWKEINVTRSDTYGWQEDSTYIRLSPFFDEMQATPAPVEDIHGARILAMLGDSVTTDHISPAGSIKPDSPAGRYLQGRGVERKDFNSYGSRRGNHEVMMRGTFANIRIRNEMVPGVEGGMTRHLPDSDVVSIYDAAMRYKQEQTPLAVIAGKEYGSGSSRDWAAKGPRLLGIRVVIAESFERIHRSNLIGMGILPLEFPQGVTRKTLGLTGEEKIDIGDLQNLQPGATVPVTLTRADGSQEVVPCRCRIDTATELTYYQNDGILHYVIRNMLK
;
A
#
# COMPACT_ATOMS: atom_id res chain seq x y z
N MET A 1 31.08 -32.00 -19.90
CA MET A 1 30.13 -31.59 -18.89
C MET A 1 28.77 -31.32 -19.55
N SER A 2 27.67 -31.82 -18.97
CA SER A 2 26.36 -31.55 -19.54
C SER A 2 25.99 -30.08 -19.32
N SER A 3 25.34 -29.49 -20.32
CA SER A 3 24.87 -28.11 -20.24
C SER A 3 23.79 -27.95 -19.16
N THR A 4 23.82 -26.84 -18.41
CA THR A 4 22.73 -26.55 -17.46
C THR A 4 21.45 -26.24 -18.23
N LEU A 5 20.30 -26.35 -17.56
CA LEU A 5 19.04 -26.01 -18.19
C LEU A 5 19.05 -24.53 -18.60
N ARG A 6 19.63 -23.65 -17.79
CA ARG A 6 19.83 -22.26 -18.14
C ARG A 6 20.55 -22.09 -19.47
N GLU A 7 21.73 -22.73 -19.62
CA GLU A 7 22.52 -22.64 -20.85
C GLU A 7 21.77 -23.20 -22.06
N ALA A 8 21.11 -24.35 -21.87
CA ALA A 8 20.37 -25.02 -22.94
C ALA A 8 19.15 -24.22 -23.42
N SER A 9 18.68 -23.29 -22.61
CA SER A 9 17.47 -22.50 -22.90
C SER A 9 17.77 -21.14 -23.54
N LYS A 10 19.02 -20.74 -23.62
CA LYS A 10 19.40 -19.45 -24.18
C LYS A 10 19.09 -19.41 -25.69
N ASP A 11 18.40 -18.34 -26.11
CA ASP A 11 17.96 -18.18 -27.50
C ASP A 11 18.08 -16.70 -27.86
N THR A 12 17.77 -16.37 -29.10
CA THR A 12 17.82 -14.99 -29.58
C THR A 12 16.52 -14.61 -30.25
N LEU A 13 16.23 -13.31 -30.27
CA LEU A 13 15.16 -12.74 -31.07
C LEU A 13 15.60 -11.42 -31.66
N GLN A 14 15.00 -11.05 -32.78
CA GLN A 14 15.29 -9.80 -33.46
C GLN A 14 14.13 -8.83 -33.22
N ALA A 15 14.43 -7.62 -32.76
CA ALA A 15 13.45 -6.56 -32.64
C ALA A 15 14.12 -5.26 -33.13
N LYS A 16 13.49 -4.62 -34.12
CA LYS A 16 14.11 -3.52 -34.85
C LYS A 16 15.47 -4.01 -35.39
N ASP A 17 16.53 -3.32 -35.21
CA ASP A 17 17.83 -3.72 -35.75
C ASP A 17 18.76 -4.34 -34.71
N LYS A 18 18.16 -4.81 -33.58
CA LYS A 18 18.96 -5.41 -32.52
C LYS A 18 18.66 -6.87 -32.34
N THR A 19 19.68 -7.63 -31.95
CA THR A 19 19.58 -9.02 -31.55
C THR A 19 19.55 -9.05 -30.01
N TYR A 20 18.50 -9.63 -29.45
CA TYR A 20 18.35 -9.82 -28.00
C TYR A 20 18.51 -11.28 -27.65
N HIS A 21 19.29 -11.56 -26.62
CA HIS A 21 19.40 -12.91 -26.05
C HIS A 21 18.38 -13.02 -24.92
N TYR A 22 17.81 -14.18 -24.72
CA TYR A 22 16.84 -14.40 -23.65
C TYR A 22 16.83 -15.87 -23.28
N TYR A 23 16.21 -16.20 -22.16
CA TYR A 23 16.11 -17.58 -21.67
C TYR A 23 14.73 -18.11 -22.02
N SER A 24 14.68 -18.96 -23.03
CA SER A 24 13.46 -19.36 -23.73
C SER A 24 12.67 -20.42 -22.94
N LEU A 25 11.42 -20.13 -22.61
CA LEU A 25 10.53 -21.11 -21.98
C LEU A 25 10.19 -22.25 -22.95
N PRO A 26 9.89 -22.02 -24.25
CA PRO A 26 9.71 -23.14 -25.16
C PRO A 26 10.91 -24.07 -25.28
N LEU A 27 12.15 -23.56 -25.27
CA LEU A 27 13.34 -24.43 -25.26
C LEU A 27 13.43 -25.20 -23.94
N ALA A 28 13.18 -24.54 -22.81
CA ALA A 28 13.19 -25.21 -21.50
C ALA A 28 12.12 -26.31 -21.42
N ALA A 29 10.99 -26.12 -22.11
CA ALA A 29 9.91 -27.08 -22.11
C ALA A 29 10.34 -28.46 -22.67
N LYS A 30 11.39 -28.50 -23.47
CA LYS A 30 11.92 -29.80 -23.96
C LYS A 30 12.33 -30.69 -22.79
N SER A 31 12.81 -30.09 -21.69
CA SER A 31 13.17 -30.84 -20.48
C SER A 31 12.05 -30.83 -19.44
N LEU A 32 11.21 -29.79 -19.40
CA LEU A 32 10.21 -29.61 -18.36
C LEU A 32 8.85 -30.21 -18.69
N GLY A 33 8.59 -30.51 -19.97
CA GLY A 33 7.29 -30.94 -20.43
C GLY A 33 6.45 -29.76 -20.90
N ASP A 34 5.18 -30.04 -21.24
CA ASP A 34 4.27 -29.03 -21.80
C ASP A 34 3.87 -28.03 -20.72
N ILE A 35 4.32 -26.79 -20.82
CA ILE A 35 4.00 -25.70 -19.89
C ILE A 35 3.08 -24.65 -20.52
N THR A 36 2.45 -24.97 -21.66
CA THR A 36 1.63 -23.97 -22.37
C THR A 36 0.46 -23.48 -21.53
N ARG A 37 -0.10 -24.33 -20.65
CA ARG A 37 -1.24 -23.95 -19.81
C ARG A 37 -0.84 -23.47 -18.41
N LEU A 38 0.47 -23.28 -18.15
CA LEU A 38 0.91 -22.66 -16.90
C LEU A 38 0.36 -21.23 -16.86
N PRO A 39 -0.17 -20.76 -15.71
CA PRO A 39 -0.59 -19.35 -15.63
C PRO A 39 0.53 -18.42 -16.08
N LYS A 40 0.19 -17.35 -16.77
CA LYS A 40 1.19 -16.46 -17.33
C LYS A 40 2.03 -15.80 -16.25
N SER A 41 1.43 -15.52 -15.08
CA SER A 41 2.18 -15.01 -13.93
C SER A 41 3.25 -16.01 -13.47
N LEU A 42 2.94 -17.30 -13.49
CA LEU A 42 3.93 -18.32 -13.13
C LEU A 42 4.99 -18.51 -14.22
N LYS A 43 4.66 -18.23 -15.49
CA LYS A 43 5.66 -18.23 -16.56
C LYS A 43 6.74 -17.17 -16.28
N VAL A 44 6.34 -16.03 -15.75
CA VAL A 44 7.30 -14.98 -15.37
C VAL A 44 8.24 -15.49 -14.26
N LEU A 45 7.68 -16.16 -13.25
CA LEU A 45 8.51 -16.75 -12.18
C LEU A 45 9.42 -17.84 -12.74
N LEU A 46 8.91 -18.65 -13.66
CA LEU A 46 9.71 -19.73 -14.26
C LEU A 46 10.90 -19.16 -15.04
N GLU A 47 10.67 -18.10 -15.82
CA GLU A 47 11.76 -17.42 -16.54
C GLU A 47 12.78 -16.88 -15.54
N ASN A 48 12.31 -16.31 -14.44
CA ASN A 48 13.21 -15.75 -13.42
C ASN A 48 14.13 -16.85 -12.84
N LEU A 49 13.55 -18.00 -12.47
CA LEU A 49 14.35 -19.11 -11.95
C LEU A 49 15.33 -19.62 -13.00
N LEU A 50 14.87 -19.76 -14.24
CA LEU A 50 15.71 -20.24 -15.34
C LEU A 50 16.91 -19.31 -15.55
N ARG A 51 16.67 -18.00 -15.61
CA ARG A 51 17.69 -17.00 -15.85
C ARG A 51 18.70 -16.90 -14.70
N TRP A 52 18.25 -17.15 -13.47
CA TRP A 52 19.09 -17.04 -12.28
C TRP A 52 19.59 -18.38 -11.74
N GLN A 53 19.43 -19.47 -12.50
CA GLN A 53 19.95 -20.79 -12.09
C GLN A 53 21.44 -20.72 -11.85
N ASP A 54 21.86 -21.04 -10.63
CA ASP A 54 23.28 -21.00 -10.25
C ASP A 54 23.70 -22.28 -9.50
N GLY A 55 22.80 -23.25 -9.35
CA GLY A 55 23.06 -24.48 -8.62
C GLY A 55 23.09 -24.31 -7.10
N ASN A 56 22.80 -23.12 -6.60
CA ASN A 56 22.85 -22.79 -5.18
C ASN A 56 21.55 -22.13 -4.72
N SER A 57 21.36 -20.84 -5.00
CA SER A 57 20.11 -20.17 -4.64
C SER A 57 18.96 -20.64 -5.52
N VAL A 58 19.24 -20.95 -6.76
CA VAL A 58 18.25 -21.51 -7.70
C VAL A 58 18.85 -22.79 -8.30
N THR A 59 18.22 -23.92 -8.03
CA THR A 59 18.65 -25.22 -8.53
C THR A 59 17.75 -25.67 -9.67
N GLU A 60 18.20 -26.70 -10.41
CA GLU A 60 17.34 -27.27 -11.45
C GLU A 60 16.07 -27.88 -10.86
N GLU A 61 16.16 -28.44 -9.64
CA GLU A 61 15.01 -28.97 -8.94
C GLU A 61 13.94 -27.88 -8.67
N ASP A 62 14.38 -26.65 -8.37
CA ASP A 62 13.45 -25.53 -8.20
C ASP A 62 12.67 -25.26 -9.49
N ILE A 63 13.37 -25.28 -10.62
CA ILE A 63 12.76 -25.04 -11.93
C ILE A 63 11.75 -26.15 -12.25
N HIS A 64 12.14 -27.39 -12.03
CA HIS A 64 11.22 -28.54 -12.25
C HIS A 64 10.02 -28.49 -11.33
N ALA A 65 10.19 -28.04 -10.09
CA ALA A 65 9.08 -27.94 -9.14
C ALA A 65 8.04 -26.91 -9.62
N LEU A 66 8.51 -25.78 -10.17
CA LEU A 66 7.57 -24.77 -10.67
C LEU A 66 6.82 -25.28 -11.92
N ALA A 67 7.51 -25.95 -12.83
CA ALA A 67 6.86 -26.54 -13.99
C ALA A 67 5.89 -27.65 -13.55
N GLY A 68 6.24 -28.42 -12.54
CA GLY A 68 5.42 -29.50 -11.99
C GLY A 68 4.17 -29.03 -11.26
N TRP A 69 4.06 -27.72 -10.99
CA TRP A 69 2.84 -27.12 -10.42
C TRP A 69 1.59 -27.51 -11.22
N LEU A 70 1.73 -27.67 -12.54
CA LEU A 70 0.60 -28.00 -13.41
C LEU A 70 -0.09 -29.32 -13.04
N LYS A 71 0.63 -30.23 -12.43
CA LYS A 71 0.06 -31.55 -12.11
C LYS A 71 -1.09 -31.45 -11.11
N ASN A 72 -0.95 -30.60 -10.10
CA ASN A 72 -1.93 -30.46 -9.04
C ASN A 72 -2.44 -29.02 -8.89
N ALA A 73 -2.00 -28.10 -9.76
CA ALA A 73 -2.27 -26.66 -9.64
C ALA A 73 -1.84 -26.14 -8.26
N HIS A 74 -0.71 -26.66 -7.75
CA HIS A 74 -0.20 -26.37 -6.43
C HIS A 74 1.22 -26.94 -6.30
N ALA A 75 2.04 -26.30 -5.51
CA ALA A 75 3.38 -26.83 -5.16
C ALA A 75 3.76 -26.34 -3.77
N ASP A 76 4.39 -27.22 -3.01
CA ASP A 76 4.86 -26.93 -1.64
C ASP A 76 6.39 -26.78 -1.66
N ARG A 77 6.87 -25.67 -2.23
CA ARG A 77 8.32 -25.48 -2.34
C ARG A 77 8.68 -24.01 -2.24
N GLU A 78 9.73 -23.73 -1.50
CA GLU A 78 10.32 -22.40 -1.40
C GLU A 78 11.20 -22.14 -2.63
N ILE A 79 11.08 -20.94 -3.22
CA ILE A 79 11.93 -20.51 -4.33
C ILE A 79 12.54 -19.15 -4.00
N ALA A 80 13.65 -18.85 -4.69
CA ALA A 80 14.38 -17.59 -4.55
C ALA A 80 14.13 -16.74 -5.81
N TYR A 81 13.36 -15.68 -5.66
CA TYR A 81 12.93 -14.81 -6.76
C TYR A 81 13.75 -13.52 -6.73
N ARG A 82 14.23 -13.06 -7.88
CA ARG A 82 15.00 -11.81 -7.97
C ARG A 82 14.28 -10.81 -8.86
N PRO A 83 13.62 -9.81 -8.25
CA PRO A 83 12.98 -8.77 -9.06
C PRO A 83 14.02 -7.94 -9.83
N ALA A 84 13.61 -7.44 -11.00
CA ALA A 84 14.50 -6.64 -11.83
C ALA A 84 14.80 -5.27 -11.23
N ARG A 85 13.88 -4.73 -10.42
CA ARG A 85 14.03 -3.40 -9.84
C ARG A 85 13.19 -3.26 -8.57
N VAL A 86 13.41 -2.15 -7.86
CA VAL A 86 12.69 -1.83 -6.62
C VAL A 86 12.08 -0.43 -6.76
N LEU A 87 10.83 -0.28 -6.34
CA LEU A 87 10.11 0.99 -6.35
C LEU A 87 9.82 1.41 -4.92
N MET A 88 10.09 2.67 -4.59
CA MET A 88 9.81 3.19 -3.24
C MET A 88 9.03 4.50 -3.33
N GLN A 89 8.26 4.80 -2.29
CA GLN A 89 7.70 6.13 -2.08
C GLN A 89 8.40 6.75 -0.86
N ASP A 90 8.21 8.04 -0.59
CA ASP A 90 9.05 8.72 0.39
C ASP A 90 8.74 8.36 1.85
N PHE A 91 7.51 8.02 2.19
CA PHE A 91 7.20 7.65 3.58
C PHE A 91 7.86 6.32 3.98
N THR A 92 8.05 5.42 3.03
CA THR A 92 8.79 4.17 3.26
C THR A 92 10.25 4.29 2.81
N GLY A 93 10.51 5.15 1.84
CA GLY A 93 11.85 5.34 1.29
C GLY A 93 12.80 6.06 2.22
N VAL A 94 12.34 7.10 2.93
CA VAL A 94 13.21 7.79 3.90
C VAL A 94 13.70 6.80 4.97
N PRO A 95 12.83 6.05 5.66
CA PRO A 95 13.36 5.08 6.61
C PRO A 95 14.21 3.99 5.97
N ALA A 96 13.94 3.60 4.72
CA ALA A 96 14.80 2.63 4.03
C ALA A 96 16.20 3.20 3.83
N VAL A 97 16.32 4.46 3.40
CA VAL A 97 17.62 5.10 3.23
C VAL A 97 18.30 5.31 4.59
N VAL A 98 17.53 5.61 5.65
CA VAL A 98 18.10 5.66 7.01
C VAL A 98 18.69 4.31 7.39
N ASP A 99 18.00 3.22 7.06
CA ASP A 99 18.52 1.88 7.34
C ASP A 99 19.81 1.61 6.56
N LEU A 100 19.85 1.96 5.27
CA LEU A 100 21.06 1.78 4.47
C LEU A 100 22.22 2.59 5.02
N ALA A 101 21.95 3.84 5.43
CA ALA A 101 22.97 4.69 6.03
C ALA A 101 23.46 4.11 7.37
N ALA A 102 22.53 3.57 8.17
CA ALA A 102 22.89 2.91 9.44
C ALA A 102 23.68 1.62 9.18
N MET A 103 23.34 0.89 8.11
CA MET A 103 24.09 -0.31 7.73
C MET A 103 25.54 0.05 7.38
N ARG A 104 25.76 1.18 6.68
CA ARG A 104 27.13 1.64 6.42
C ARG A 104 27.92 1.90 7.71
N GLU A 105 27.26 2.51 8.69
CA GLU A 105 27.89 2.71 10.00
C GLU A 105 28.26 1.39 10.66
N ALA A 106 27.34 0.41 10.62
CA ALA A 106 27.58 -0.92 11.21
C ALA A 106 28.70 -1.67 10.50
N VAL A 107 28.67 -1.66 9.16
CA VAL A 107 29.73 -2.32 8.37
C VAL A 107 31.10 -1.72 8.67
N LYS A 108 31.16 -0.39 8.77
CA LYS A 108 32.40 0.30 9.12
C LYS A 108 32.89 -0.09 10.50
N ARG A 109 31.99 -0.12 11.50
CA ARG A 109 32.34 -0.50 12.88
C ARG A 109 32.87 -1.93 12.96
N LEU A 110 32.29 -2.85 12.14
CA LEU A 110 32.67 -4.26 12.14
C LEU A 110 33.83 -4.56 11.18
N GLY A 111 34.43 -3.54 10.58
CA GLY A 111 35.67 -3.67 9.78
C GLY A 111 35.43 -4.03 8.31
N GLY A 112 34.22 -3.88 7.81
CA GLY A 112 33.90 -4.19 6.43
C GLY A 112 33.99 -2.98 5.51
N ASP A 113 33.71 -3.23 4.22
CA ASP A 113 33.76 -2.23 3.16
C ASP A 113 32.37 -1.60 2.97
N THR A 114 32.24 -0.31 3.30
CA THR A 114 30.96 0.40 3.18
C THR A 114 30.43 0.45 1.74
N ALA A 115 31.29 0.34 0.74
CA ALA A 115 30.86 0.33 -0.67
C ALA A 115 30.01 -0.88 -1.02
N LYS A 116 30.01 -1.93 -0.21
CA LYS A 116 29.12 -3.08 -0.40
C LYS A 116 27.66 -2.75 -0.11
N VAL A 117 27.41 -1.67 0.66
CA VAL A 117 26.04 -1.22 0.94
C VAL A 117 25.61 -0.26 -0.21
N ASN A 118 25.25 -0.84 -1.33
CA ASN A 118 24.77 -0.14 -2.53
C ASN A 118 23.76 -1.02 -3.26
N PRO A 119 22.73 -0.44 -3.85
CA PRO A 119 21.79 -1.23 -4.64
C PRO A 119 22.47 -1.97 -5.79
N LEU A 120 22.15 -3.24 -5.95
CA LEU A 120 22.63 -4.07 -7.05
C LEU A 120 21.63 -4.12 -8.21
N SER A 121 20.39 -3.64 -7.99
CA SER A 121 19.40 -3.48 -9.04
C SER A 121 18.90 -2.03 -9.02
N PRO A 122 18.30 -1.54 -10.12
CA PRO A 122 17.79 -0.17 -10.14
C PRO A 122 16.72 0.07 -9.06
N VAL A 123 16.83 1.21 -8.39
CA VAL A 123 15.87 1.64 -7.37
C VAL A 123 15.36 3.03 -7.76
N ASP A 124 14.04 3.17 -7.83
CA ASP A 124 13.40 4.46 -8.05
C ASP A 124 12.59 4.82 -6.80
N LEU A 125 12.90 5.97 -6.21
CA LEU A 125 12.14 6.49 -5.08
C LEU A 125 11.35 7.72 -5.55
N VAL A 126 10.03 7.69 -5.41
CA VAL A 126 9.16 8.79 -5.82
C VAL A 126 8.71 9.54 -4.57
N ILE A 127 8.93 10.85 -4.54
CA ILE A 127 8.48 11.69 -3.42
C ILE A 127 7.03 12.08 -3.71
N ASP A 128 6.09 11.43 -3.01
CA ASP A 128 4.67 11.55 -3.36
C ASP A 128 3.72 11.51 -2.16
N HIS A 129 4.21 11.36 -0.94
CA HIS A 129 3.36 11.16 0.23
C HIS A 129 3.42 12.32 1.24
N SER A 130 4.11 13.41 0.92
CA SER A 130 4.39 14.46 1.91
C SER A 130 3.49 15.69 1.81
N VAL A 131 2.69 15.80 0.76
CA VAL A 131 1.80 16.96 0.62
C VAL A 131 0.55 16.77 1.48
N THR A 132 0.16 17.80 2.21
CA THR A 132 -1.05 17.82 3.05
C THR A 132 -2.03 18.84 2.46
N VAL A 133 -3.33 18.53 2.52
CA VAL A 133 -4.36 19.43 2.00
C VAL A 133 -4.70 20.46 3.07
N ASP A 134 -3.83 21.45 3.23
CA ASP A 134 -4.08 22.56 4.15
C ASP A 134 -5.05 23.57 3.53
N ARG A 135 -4.77 23.99 2.30
CA ARG A 135 -5.62 24.93 1.58
C ARG A 135 -6.39 24.19 0.49
N PHE A 136 -7.62 24.53 0.28
CA PHE A 136 -8.52 23.86 -0.66
C PHE A 136 -9.58 24.82 -1.18
N GLY A 137 -10.20 24.46 -2.29
CA GLY A 137 -11.40 25.14 -2.81
C GLY A 137 -11.14 26.46 -3.49
N ASP A 138 -9.90 26.79 -3.82
CA ASP A 138 -9.56 28.00 -4.59
C ASP A 138 -8.32 27.77 -5.44
N ASP A 139 -7.99 28.75 -6.25
CA ASP A 139 -6.92 28.63 -7.25
C ASP A 139 -5.52 28.73 -6.63
N GLU A 140 -5.38 29.14 -5.40
CA GLU A 140 -4.09 29.25 -4.73
C GLU A 140 -3.75 28.00 -3.93
N ALA A 141 -4.66 27.02 -3.84
CA ALA A 141 -4.50 25.86 -2.98
C ALA A 141 -3.23 25.07 -3.33
N PHE A 142 -3.00 24.81 -4.61
CA PHE A 142 -1.85 24.02 -5.04
C PHE A 142 -0.52 24.69 -4.62
N GLU A 143 -0.35 25.96 -4.95
CA GLU A 143 0.89 26.67 -4.63
C GLU A 143 1.16 26.72 -3.13
N GLU A 144 0.11 27.00 -2.34
CA GLU A 144 0.27 27.07 -0.88
C GLU A 144 0.62 25.70 -0.28
N ASN A 145 -0.05 24.65 -0.73
CA ASN A 145 0.23 23.29 -0.20
C ASN A 145 1.65 22.83 -0.57
N VAL A 146 2.11 23.15 -1.79
CA VAL A 146 3.48 22.83 -2.21
C VAL A 146 4.50 23.61 -1.36
N ARG A 147 4.23 24.90 -1.11
CA ARG A 147 5.11 25.73 -0.28
C ARG A 147 5.24 25.11 1.11
N LEU A 148 4.12 24.73 1.70
CA LEU A 148 4.12 24.12 3.04
C LEU A 148 4.83 22.76 3.03
N GLU A 149 4.64 21.97 1.97
CA GLU A 149 5.32 20.69 1.83
C GLU A 149 6.85 20.87 1.85
N MET A 150 7.35 21.79 1.04
CA MET A 150 8.80 22.04 0.98
C MET A 150 9.33 22.56 2.31
N GLU A 151 8.58 23.47 2.95
CA GLU A 151 9.00 24.04 4.23
C GLU A 151 9.06 22.98 5.33
N ARG A 152 8.01 22.17 5.44
CA ARG A 152 7.90 21.15 6.50
C ARG A 152 8.89 20.00 6.32
N ASN A 153 9.23 19.67 5.08
CA ASN A 153 9.97 18.46 4.78
C ASN A 153 11.38 18.72 4.27
N HIS A 154 11.86 19.94 4.43
CA HIS A 154 13.17 20.33 3.89
C HIS A 154 14.27 19.38 4.33
N GLU A 155 14.33 19.04 5.63
CA GLU A 155 15.37 18.17 6.16
C GLU A 155 15.28 16.75 5.54
N ARG A 156 14.07 16.24 5.36
CA ARG A 156 13.87 14.94 4.70
C ARG A 156 14.35 14.97 3.25
N TYR A 157 14.09 16.08 2.56
CA TYR A 157 14.47 16.22 1.16
C TYR A 157 15.97 16.39 1.00
N VAL A 158 16.61 17.09 1.91
CA VAL A 158 18.09 17.18 1.97
C VAL A 158 18.68 15.77 2.13
N PHE A 159 18.10 14.98 3.03
CA PHE A 159 18.56 13.62 3.29
C PHE A 159 18.40 12.73 2.04
N LEU A 160 17.26 12.81 1.37
CA LEU A 160 17.02 12.01 0.15
C LEU A 160 17.97 12.43 -0.97
N LYS A 161 18.26 13.73 -1.05
CA LYS A 161 19.20 14.22 -2.07
C LYS A 161 20.63 13.74 -1.76
N TRP A 162 21.00 13.67 -0.46
CA TRP A 162 22.25 13.03 -0.08
C TRP A 162 22.27 11.57 -0.53
N GLY A 163 21.18 10.83 -0.29
CA GLY A 163 21.08 9.42 -0.68
C GLY A 163 21.23 9.21 -2.18
N LYS A 164 20.62 10.09 -2.97
CA LYS A 164 20.74 10.05 -4.43
C LYS A 164 22.22 10.13 -4.87
N GLN A 165 23.03 10.91 -4.16
CA GLN A 165 24.45 11.05 -4.48
C GLN A 165 25.31 9.94 -3.85
N ALA A 166 24.92 9.43 -2.67
CA ALA A 166 25.70 8.47 -1.91
C ALA A 166 25.57 7.03 -2.43
N PHE A 167 24.41 6.70 -3.00
CA PHE A 167 24.12 5.33 -3.44
C PHE A 167 24.04 5.25 -4.95
N SER A 168 24.69 4.24 -5.52
CA SER A 168 24.64 3.99 -6.97
C SER A 168 23.33 3.29 -7.34
N ARG A 169 22.90 3.45 -8.60
CA ARG A 169 21.67 2.87 -9.16
C ARG A 169 20.42 3.28 -8.37
N PHE A 170 20.43 4.46 -7.77
CA PHE A 170 19.37 4.97 -6.94
C PHE A 170 18.91 6.32 -7.50
N SER A 171 17.64 6.38 -7.93
CA SER A 171 17.06 7.59 -8.52
C SER A 171 15.96 8.12 -7.61
N VAL A 172 15.84 9.45 -7.57
CA VAL A 172 14.78 10.11 -6.80
C VAL A 172 13.94 10.94 -7.75
N VAL A 173 12.62 10.66 -7.80
CA VAL A 173 11.65 11.49 -8.51
C VAL A 173 11.21 12.58 -7.55
N PRO A 174 11.46 13.86 -7.88
CA PRO A 174 11.21 14.96 -6.95
C PRO A 174 9.73 15.16 -6.61
N PRO A 175 9.44 15.92 -5.53
CA PRO A 175 8.04 16.19 -5.16
C PRO A 175 7.30 16.96 -6.25
N GLY A 176 5.98 16.75 -6.30
CA GLY A 176 5.11 17.45 -7.25
C GLY A 176 4.99 16.76 -8.61
N THR A 177 5.54 15.54 -8.75
CA THR A 177 5.48 14.81 -10.03
C THR A 177 4.24 13.93 -10.12
N GLY A 178 3.94 13.16 -9.07
CA GLY A 178 2.81 12.25 -9.07
C GLY A 178 3.01 11.12 -8.08
N ILE A 179 2.02 10.25 -7.99
CA ILE A 179 2.07 9.11 -7.07
C ILE A 179 2.89 7.97 -7.70
N CYS A 180 3.68 7.29 -6.87
CA CYS A 180 4.69 6.33 -7.34
C CYS A 180 4.13 5.27 -8.28
N HIS A 181 2.99 4.67 -7.95
CA HIS A 181 2.45 3.59 -8.77
C HIS A 181 1.86 4.10 -10.09
N GLN A 182 1.38 5.34 -10.16
CA GLN A 182 0.92 5.90 -11.43
C GLN A 182 2.11 6.35 -12.29
N VAL A 183 3.13 6.95 -11.69
CA VAL A 183 4.38 7.29 -12.39
C VAL A 183 5.02 6.00 -12.95
N ASN A 184 4.96 4.92 -12.17
CA ASN A 184 5.46 3.63 -12.62
C ASN A 184 4.68 3.11 -13.83
N LEU A 185 3.35 3.15 -13.76
CA LEU A 185 2.49 2.71 -14.88
C LEU A 185 2.71 3.54 -16.14
N GLU A 186 2.78 4.85 -15.99
CA GLU A 186 2.84 5.77 -17.13
C GLU A 186 4.24 5.90 -17.72
N TYR A 187 5.30 5.63 -16.92
CA TYR A 187 6.65 5.96 -17.37
C TYR A 187 7.72 4.93 -17.00
N LEU A 188 7.86 4.58 -15.70
CA LEU A 188 9.00 3.75 -15.27
C LEU A 188 8.89 2.30 -15.74
N GLY A 189 7.69 1.76 -15.80
CA GLY A 189 7.47 0.36 -16.20
C GLY A 189 7.78 0.13 -17.67
N LYS A 190 8.45 -0.96 -17.96
CA LYS A 190 8.92 -1.27 -19.33
C LYS A 190 8.24 -2.48 -19.95
N ALA A 191 7.51 -3.26 -19.19
CA ALA A 191 6.90 -4.55 -19.56
C ALA A 191 7.97 -5.61 -19.88
N VAL A 192 8.95 -5.28 -20.71
CA VAL A 192 10.12 -6.14 -20.96
C VAL A 192 11.36 -5.27 -20.78
N TRP A 193 12.26 -5.72 -19.92
CA TRP A 193 13.52 -5.05 -19.64
C TRP A 193 14.56 -5.53 -20.62
N SER A 194 15.56 -4.71 -20.90
CA SER A 194 16.74 -5.14 -21.65
C SER A 194 17.97 -4.45 -21.09
N GLU A 195 19.09 -5.16 -21.07
CA GLU A 195 20.34 -4.56 -20.63
C GLU A 195 21.52 -5.20 -21.33
N LEU A 196 22.59 -4.46 -21.43
CA LEU A 196 23.82 -4.93 -22.05
C LEU A 196 24.65 -5.65 -20.99
N GLN A 197 24.93 -6.93 -21.22
CA GLN A 197 25.75 -7.77 -20.34
C GLN A 197 26.81 -8.45 -21.17
N ASP A 198 28.07 -8.18 -20.87
CA ASP A 198 29.21 -8.81 -21.56
C ASP A 198 29.11 -8.71 -23.12
N GLY A 199 28.69 -7.57 -23.62
CA GLY A 199 28.57 -7.31 -25.04
C GLY A 199 27.31 -7.84 -25.71
N GLU A 200 26.38 -8.45 -24.95
CA GLU A 200 25.11 -8.98 -25.49
C GLU A 200 23.94 -8.26 -24.85
N TRP A 201 22.92 -7.94 -25.64
CA TRP A 201 21.65 -7.44 -25.11
C TRP A 201 20.86 -8.62 -24.58
N ILE A 202 20.50 -8.57 -23.31
CA ILE A 202 19.70 -9.62 -22.66
C ILE A 202 18.30 -9.02 -22.38
N ALA A 203 17.25 -9.74 -22.82
CA ALA A 203 15.87 -9.33 -22.58
C ALA A 203 15.21 -10.27 -21.55
N TYR A 204 14.39 -9.69 -20.67
CA TYR A 204 13.67 -10.45 -19.67
C TYR A 204 12.46 -9.65 -19.19
N PRO A 205 11.47 -10.28 -18.53
CA PRO A 205 10.31 -9.53 -18.08
C PRO A 205 10.70 -8.43 -17.09
N ASP A 206 10.08 -7.27 -17.23
CA ASP A 206 10.12 -6.27 -16.17
C ASP A 206 9.40 -6.88 -14.97
N THR A 207 10.05 -6.86 -13.82
CA THR A 207 9.48 -7.33 -12.56
C THR A 207 9.94 -6.41 -11.47
N LEU A 208 9.14 -6.28 -10.41
CA LEU A 208 9.56 -5.42 -9.32
C LEU A 208 8.90 -5.82 -8.01
N VAL A 209 9.53 -5.40 -6.93
CA VAL A 209 8.88 -5.28 -5.63
C VAL A 209 8.91 -3.81 -5.23
N GLY A 210 7.94 -3.41 -4.45
CA GLY A 210 7.85 -2.01 -4.04
C GLY A 210 7.53 -1.88 -2.56
N THR A 211 7.92 -0.75 -1.99
CA THR A 211 7.55 -0.45 -0.61
C THR A 211 6.16 0.19 -0.52
N ASP A 212 5.57 0.50 -1.66
CA ASP A 212 4.17 0.92 -1.74
C ASP A 212 3.30 -0.30 -2.00
N SER A 213 2.27 -0.51 -1.18
CA SER A 213 1.41 -1.68 -1.35
C SER A 213 0.72 -1.71 -2.70
N HIS A 214 0.47 -0.53 -3.31
CA HIS A 214 -0.20 -0.45 -4.61
C HIS A 214 0.77 -0.53 -5.79
N THR A 215 2.01 -0.97 -5.56
CA THR A 215 2.92 -1.40 -6.62
C THR A 215 2.20 -2.35 -7.60
N THR A 216 1.21 -3.09 -7.11
CA THR A 216 0.42 -4.01 -7.93
C THR A 216 -0.32 -3.33 -9.09
N MET A 217 -0.47 -2.00 -9.10
CA MET A 217 -1.09 -1.32 -10.26
C MET A 217 -0.38 -1.70 -11.57
N ILE A 218 0.92 -1.93 -11.51
CA ILE A 218 1.72 -2.27 -12.70
C ILE A 218 1.31 -3.61 -13.30
N ASN A 219 0.61 -4.47 -12.54
CA ASN A 219 0.15 -5.76 -13.07
C ASN A 219 -0.81 -5.55 -14.24
N GLY A 220 -1.50 -4.40 -14.30
CA GLY A 220 -2.34 -4.07 -15.46
C GLY A 220 -1.57 -3.94 -16.75
N LEU A 221 -0.27 -3.63 -16.66
CA LEU A 221 0.63 -3.53 -17.82
C LEU A 221 1.24 -4.89 -18.21
N GLY A 222 0.89 -5.94 -17.50
CA GLY A 222 1.48 -7.27 -17.73
C GLY A 222 2.82 -7.46 -17.04
N VAL A 223 3.08 -6.64 -16.02
CA VAL A 223 4.33 -6.69 -15.25
C VAL A 223 4.05 -7.34 -13.90
N LEU A 224 4.85 -8.33 -13.52
CA LEU A 224 4.72 -8.97 -12.22
C LEU A 224 5.38 -8.08 -11.17
N GLY A 225 4.56 -7.57 -10.25
CA GLY A 225 5.06 -6.69 -9.20
C GLY A 225 4.09 -6.68 -8.03
N TRP A 226 4.64 -6.53 -6.84
CA TRP A 226 3.80 -6.46 -5.64
C TRP A 226 4.50 -5.71 -4.52
N GLY A 227 3.72 -5.31 -3.52
CA GLY A 227 4.24 -4.64 -2.35
C GLY A 227 4.90 -5.62 -1.38
N VAL A 228 6.04 -5.16 -0.79
CA VAL A 228 6.74 -5.89 0.26
C VAL A 228 7.03 -4.89 1.38
N GLY A 229 7.49 -5.38 2.50
CA GLY A 229 7.95 -4.47 3.55
C GLY A 229 9.27 -3.80 3.19
N UNK A 230 9.50 -2.80 3.67
CA UNK A 230 10.58 -2.13 3.51
C UNK A 230 11.77 -2.85 3.64
N ILE A 231 11.74 -3.47 4.76
CA ILE A 231 12.90 -4.26 5.14
C ILE A 231 13.25 -5.28 4.06
N GLU A 232 12.24 -5.96 3.53
CA GLU A 232 12.45 -6.95 2.47
C GLU A 232 12.92 -6.29 1.18
N ALA A 233 12.39 -5.10 0.86
CA ALA A 233 12.82 -4.36 -0.31
C ALA A 233 14.30 -3.95 -0.18
N GLU A 234 14.70 -3.54 1.00
CA GLU A 234 16.10 -3.18 1.27
C GLU A 234 17.02 -4.38 1.03
N ALA A 235 16.62 -5.55 1.54
CA ALA A 235 17.41 -6.77 1.32
C ALA A 235 17.46 -7.12 -0.17
N ALA A 236 16.33 -7.00 -0.86
CA ALA A 236 16.26 -7.30 -2.30
C ALA A 236 17.19 -6.40 -3.11
N MET A 237 17.19 -5.10 -2.81
CA MET A 237 18.07 -4.18 -3.56
C MET A 237 19.55 -4.46 -3.28
N LEU A 238 19.87 -5.07 -2.13
CA LEU A 238 21.24 -5.43 -1.78
C LEU A 238 21.63 -6.83 -2.24
N GLY A 239 20.82 -7.45 -3.09
CA GLY A 239 21.16 -8.70 -3.75
C GLY A 239 20.56 -9.95 -3.13
N GLN A 240 19.83 -9.81 -2.03
CA GLN A 240 19.17 -10.94 -1.40
C GLN A 240 17.92 -11.32 -2.21
N PRO A 241 17.78 -12.57 -2.65
CA PRO A 241 16.52 -12.90 -3.36
C PRO A 241 15.33 -12.85 -2.43
N VAL A 242 14.15 -12.60 -3.00
CA VAL A 242 12.90 -12.68 -2.25
C VAL A 242 12.55 -14.16 -2.08
N SER A 243 12.47 -14.60 -0.82
CA SER A 243 12.08 -15.95 -0.49
C SER A 243 10.56 -16.07 -0.53
N MET A 244 10.04 -17.02 -1.28
CA MET A 244 8.59 -17.21 -1.37
C MET A 244 8.26 -18.66 -1.66
N LEU A 245 7.10 -19.11 -1.19
CA LEU A 245 6.54 -20.38 -1.63
C LEU A 245 5.97 -20.20 -3.03
N ILE A 246 6.09 -21.24 -3.87
CA ILE A 246 5.44 -21.19 -5.18
C ILE A 246 3.96 -20.94 -4.93
N PRO A 247 3.38 -19.87 -5.49
CA PRO A 247 2.02 -19.49 -5.09
C PRO A 247 0.93 -20.30 -5.74
N ASP A 248 -0.18 -20.46 -5.05
CA ASP A 248 -1.43 -20.83 -5.70
C ASP A 248 -1.85 -19.66 -6.59
N VAL A 249 -2.56 -19.98 -7.67
CA VAL A 249 -3.06 -18.94 -8.59
C VAL A 249 -4.56 -19.11 -8.75
N VAL A 250 -5.31 -18.06 -8.39
CA VAL A 250 -6.76 -18.02 -8.59
C VAL A 250 -7.04 -17.35 -9.93
N GLY A 251 -7.70 -18.06 -10.83
CA GLY A 251 -8.11 -17.49 -12.11
C GLY A 251 -9.42 -16.74 -11.97
N PHE A 252 -9.47 -15.49 -12.43
CA PHE A 252 -10.69 -14.68 -12.39
C PHE A 252 -11.12 -14.40 -13.82
N LYS A 253 -12.18 -15.06 -14.26
CA LYS A 253 -12.66 -14.95 -15.64
C LYS A 253 -13.60 -13.76 -15.78
N LEU A 254 -13.26 -12.83 -16.67
CA LEU A 254 -14.13 -11.69 -16.98
C LEU A 254 -14.77 -11.93 -18.34
N THR A 255 -16.10 -11.78 -18.38
CA THR A 255 -16.87 -11.91 -19.62
C THR A 255 -17.74 -10.67 -19.80
N GLY A 256 -18.28 -10.47 -20.99
CA GLY A 256 -19.15 -9.34 -21.29
C GLY A 256 -18.42 -8.02 -21.26
N LYS A 257 -19.16 -6.96 -21.01
CA LYS A 257 -18.62 -5.61 -20.88
C LYS A 257 -19.50 -4.79 -19.95
N LEU A 258 -18.92 -3.70 -19.43
CA LEU A 258 -19.65 -2.81 -18.50
C LEU A 258 -20.79 -2.11 -19.24
N ARG A 259 -21.94 -2.02 -18.57
CA ARG A 259 -23.09 -1.26 -19.09
C ARG A 259 -22.81 0.23 -19.02
N GLU A 260 -23.53 1.00 -19.83
CA GLU A 260 -23.47 2.47 -19.77
C GLU A 260 -23.82 2.92 -18.35
N GLY A 261 -23.04 3.88 -17.83
CA GLY A 261 -23.24 4.39 -16.47
C GLY A 261 -22.46 3.67 -15.40
N ILE A 262 -21.82 2.55 -15.72
CA ILE A 262 -21.04 1.74 -14.79
C ILE A 262 -19.55 2.00 -15.05
N THR A 263 -18.77 2.19 -13.98
CA THR A 263 -17.38 2.58 -14.10
C THR A 263 -16.43 1.44 -13.72
N ALA A 264 -15.17 1.62 -14.07
CA ALA A 264 -14.10 0.70 -13.62
C ALA A 264 -14.04 0.63 -12.09
N THR A 265 -14.39 1.72 -11.40
CA THR A 265 -14.43 1.70 -9.93
C THR A 265 -15.49 0.72 -9.43
N ASP A 266 -16.69 0.75 -10.04
CA ASP A 266 -17.75 -0.20 -9.69
C ASP A 266 -17.26 -1.64 -9.89
N LEU A 267 -16.57 -1.88 -10.98
CA LEU A 267 -16.02 -3.19 -11.30
C LEU A 267 -15.00 -3.63 -10.24
N VAL A 268 -14.04 -2.76 -9.88
CA VAL A 268 -13.00 -3.16 -8.93
C VAL A 268 -13.58 -3.39 -7.53
N LEU A 269 -14.59 -2.63 -7.14
CA LEU A 269 -15.23 -2.87 -5.83
C LEU A 269 -15.95 -4.23 -5.82
N THR A 270 -16.58 -4.60 -6.93
CA THR A 270 -17.22 -5.91 -7.07
C THR A 270 -16.18 -7.04 -7.01
N VAL A 271 -15.07 -6.88 -7.74
CA VAL A 271 -14.00 -7.87 -7.76
C VAL A 271 -13.41 -8.02 -6.36
N THR A 272 -13.21 -6.88 -5.66
CA THR A 272 -12.65 -6.89 -4.29
C THR A 272 -13.54 -7.69 -3.34
N GLN A 273 -14.85 -7.45 -3.40
CA GLN A 273 -15.80 -8.19 -2.56
C GLN A 273 -15.74 -9.70 -2.85
N MET A 274 -15.77 -10.07 -4.13
CA MET A 274 -15.78 -11.48 -4.54
C MET A 274 -14.48 -12.19 -4.10
N LEU A 275 -13.32 -11.55 -4.29
CA LEU A 275 -12.03 -12.16 -3.97
C LEU A 275 -11.80 -12.26 -2.47
N ARG A 276 -12.19 -11.24 -1.69
CA ARG A 276 -12.10 -11.35 -0.22
C ARG A 276 -12.94 -12.52 0.29
N LYS A 277 -14.14 -12.66 -0.24
CA LYS A 277 -15.03 -13.77 0.13
C LYS A 277 -14.42 -15.13 -0.23
N HIS A 278 -13.80 -15.21 -1.41
CA HIS A 278 -13.16 -16.46 -1.89
C HIS A 278 -11.96 -16.84 -1.04
N GLY A 279 -11.20 -15.85 -0.56
CA GLY A 279 -10.00 -16.09 0.23
C GLY A 279 -8.77 -16.25 -0.64
N VAL A 280 -8.04 -15.15 -0.86
CA VAL A 280 -6.87 -15.15 -1.77
C VAL A 280 -5.59 -14.69 -1.08
N VAL A 281 -5.58 -14.65 0.25
CA VAL A 281 -4.39 -14.19 0.99
C VAL A 281 -3.21 -15.11 0.66
N GLY A 282 -2.08 -14.50 0.28
CA GLY A 282 -0.88 -15.21 -0.09
C GLY A 282 -0.89 -15.85 -1.47
N LYS A 283 -1.96 -15.63 -2.24
CA LYS A 283 -2.12 -16.22 -3.57
C LYS A 283 -1.96 -15.15 -4.65
N PHE A 284 -1.65 -15.58 -5.87
CA PHE A 284 -1.76 -14.73 -7.05
C PHE A 284 -3.19 -14.82 -7.57
N VAL A 285 -3.67 -13.70 -8.11
CA VAL A 285 -4.91 -13.67 -8.90
C VAL A 285 -4.50 -13.32 -10.33
N GLU A 286 -5.01 -14.09 -11.30
CA GLU A 286 -4.73 -13.84 -12.71
C GLU A 286 -6.04 -13.71 -13.45
N PHE A 287 -6.21 -12.60 -14.16
CA PHE A 287 -7.44 -12.30 -14.91
C PHE A 287 -7.33 -12.86 -16.31
N TYR A 288 -8.42 -13.43 -16.81
CA TYR A 288 -8.49 -14.03 -18.13
C TYR A 288 -9.93 -13.94 -18.67
N GLY A 289 -10.15 -14.43 -19.86
CA GLY A 289 -11.45 -14.43 -20.48
C GLY A 289 -11.61 -13.35 -21.55
N ASP A 290 -12.63 -13.51 -22.37
CA ASP A 290 -12.85 -12.64 -23.52
C ASP A 290 -13.26 -11.21 -23.13
N GLY A 291 -13.74 -11.01 -21.90
CA GLY A 291 -14.04 -9.67 -21.39
C GLY A 291 -12.85 -8.74 -21.40
N LEU A 292 -11.62 -9.29 -21.36
CA LEU A 292 -10.40 -8.49 -21.42
C LEU A 292 -10.27 -7.72 -22.74
N ASP A 293 -10.88 -8.21 -23.82
CA ASP A 293 -10.85 -7.50 -25.12
C ASP A 293 -11.56 -6.15 -25.03
N SER A 294 -12.59 -6.03 -24.19
CA SER A 294 -13.36 -4.80 -24.04
C SER A 294 -12.91 -3.93 -22.85
N LEU A 295 -11.81 -4.32 -22.18
CA LEU A 295 -11.37 -3.67 -20.96
C LEU A 295 -10.08 -2.89 -21.25
N PRO A 296 -10.15 -1.55 -21.33
CA PRO A 296 -8.94 -0.75 -21.58
C PRO A 296 -7.89 -0.98 -20.51
N LEU A 297 -6.63 -0.69 -20.82
CA LEU A 297 -5.55 -0.95 -19.85
C LEU A 297 -5.75 -0.17 -18.56
N ALA A 298 -6.25 1.06 -18.63
CA ALA A 298 -6.49 1.85 -17.42
C ALA A 298 -7.48 1.16 -16.48
N ASP A 299 -8.50 0.47 -17.04
CA ASP A 299 -9.43 -0.31 -16.21
C ASP A 299 -8.73 -1.50 -15.56
N ARG A 300 -7.85 -2.18 -16.31
CA ARG A 300 -7.05 -3.29 -15.75
C ARG A 300 -6.17 -2.80 -14.61
N ALA A 301 -5.53 -1.64 -14.79
CA ALA A 301 -4.68 -1.06 -13.76
C ALA A 301 -5.47 -0.71 -12.50
N THR A 302 -6.70 -0.21 -12.67
CA THR A 302 -7.60 0.07 -11.54
C THR A 302 -7.86 -1.19 -10.72
N ILE A 303 -8.14 -2.31 -11.41
CA ILE A 303 -8.38 -3.60 -10.74
C ILE A 303 -7.11 -4.09 -10.06
N ALA A 304 -5.98 -4.05 -10.76
CA ALA A 304 -4.71 -4.52 -10.23
C ALA A 304 -4.28 -3.72 -9.00
N ASN A 305 -4.56 -2.41 -8.99
CA ASN A 305 -4.21 -1.51 -7.89
C ASN A 305 -4.75 -2.03 -6.56
N MET A 306 -5.95 -2.57 -6.54
CA MET A 306 -6.60 -2.96 -5.28
C MET A 306 -6.28 -4.40 -4.86
N SER A 307 -5.22 -5.02 -5.41
CA SER A 307 -4.80 -6.36 -4.97
C SER A 307 -4.63 -6.46 -3.44
N PRO A 308 -3.97 -5.49 -2.78
CA PRO A 308 -3.89 -5.56 -1.32
C PRO A 308 -5.24 -5.55 -0.64
N GLU A 309 -6.20 -4.80 -1.18
CA GLU A 309 -7.52 -4.67 -0.59
C GLU A 309 -8.32 -5.97 -0.74
N TYR A 310 -8.18 -6.68 -1.85
CA TYR A 310 -8.83 -8.00 -1.93
C TYR A 310 -7.98 -9.13 -1.34
N GLY A 311 -6.77 -8.82 -0.90
CA GLY A 311 -5.95 -9.74 -0.10
C GLY A 311 -4.91 -10.54 -0.85
N ALA A 312 -4.82 -10.36 -2.17
CA ALA A 312 -3.89 -11.14 -3.00
C ALA A 312 -2.49 -10.53 -3.02
N THR A 313 -1.50 -11.35 -3.36
CA THR A 313 -0.15 -10.85 -3.59
C THR A 313 -0.12 -9.95 -4.82
N CYS A 314 -0.84 -10.33 -5.88
CA CYS A 314 -0.94 -9.51 -7.10
C CYS A 314 -2.24 -9.85 -7.84
N GLY A 315 -2.62 -8.95 -8.78
CA GLY A 315 -3.77 -9.15 -9.65
C GLY A 315 -3.31 -8.94 -11.09
N PHE A 316 -2.86 -10.00 -11.72
CA PHE A 316 -2.08 -9.97 -12.95
C PHE A 316 -2.95 -10.04 -14.20
N PHE A 317 -2.64 -9.18 -15.18
CA PHE A 317 -3.26 -9.18 -16.52
C PHE A 317 -2.17 -9.51 -17.55
N PRO A 318 -2.40 -10.47 -18.44
CA PRO A 318 -1.37 -10.81 -19.44
C PRO A 318 -1.22 -9.72 -20.49
N ILE A 319 -0.06 -9.67 -21.13
CA ILE A 319 0.24 -8.72 -22.19
C ILE A 319 -0.57 -9.09 -23.44
N ASP A 320 -1.18 -8.09 -24.07
CA ASP A 320 -1.88 -8.24 -25.33
C ASP A 320 -1.86 -6.93 -26.13
N ALA A 321 -2.64 -6.84 -27.20
CA ALA A 321 -2.67 -5.65 -28.03
C ALA A 321 -3.09 -4.40 -27.26
N VAL A 322 -3.98 -4.54 -26.27
CA VAL A 322 -4.39 -3.41 -25.41
C VAL A 322 -3.18 -2.85 -24.66
N THR A 323 -2.29 -3.73 -24.20
CA THR A 323 -1.06 -3.33 -23.52
C THR A 323 -0.19 -2.47 -24.44
N LEU A 324 0.00 -2.91 -25.68
CA LEU A 324 0.84 -2.19 -26.65
C LEU A 324 0.26 -0.82 -26.98
N ASP A 325 -1.05 -0.74 -27.14
CA ASP A 325 -1.73 0.54 -27.42
C ASP A 325 -1.48 1.54 -26.28
N TYR A 326 -1.58 1.08 -25.03
CA TYR A 326 -1.31 1.95 -23.89
C TYR A 326 0.15 2.39 -23.85
N MET A 327 1.08 1.50 -24.17
CA MET A 327 2.50 1.84 -24.19
C MET A 327 2.79 2.93 -25.21
N ARG A 328 2.14 2.84 -26.38
CA ARG A 328 2.28 3.90 -27.41
C ARG A 328 1.69 5.20 -26.91
N LEU A 329 0.47 5.15 -26.35
CA LEU A 329 -0.20 6.35 -25.83
C LEU A 329 0.67 7.03 -24.77
N SER A 330 1.26 6.25 -23.86
CA SER A 330 2.03 6.82 -22.74
C SER A 330 3.45 7.21 -23.14
N GLY A 331 3.81 7.12 -24.43
CA GLY A 331 5.05 7.69 -24.95
C GLY A 331 6.22 6.72 -25.01
N ARG A 332 6.03 5.43 -24.75
CA ARG A 332 7.08 4.43 -24.93
C ARG A 332 7.46 4.38 -26.40
N SER A 333 8.75 4.17 -26.69
CA SER A 333 9.25 4.17 -28.07
C SER A 333 8.71 2.97 -28.84
N GLU A 334 8.63 3.10 -30.18
CA GLU A 334 8.24 1.96 -31.01
C GLU A 334 9.22 0.79 -30.89
N ASP A 335 10.51 1.07 -30.65
CA ASP A 335 11.49 0.02 -30.42
C ASP A 335 11.11 -0.80 -29.17
N GLN A 336 10.72 -0.12 -28.09
CA GLN A 336 10.30 -0.79 -26.85
C GLN A 336 9.02 -1.61 -27.09
N VAL A 337 8.04 -1.02 -27.78
CA VAL A 337 6.76 -1.69 -28.05
C VAL A 337 6.98 -2.96 -28.86
N GLU A 338 7.85 -2.89 -29.90
CA GLU A 338 8.16 -4.07 -30.73
C GLU A 338 8.84 -5.17 -29.89
N LEU A 339 9.79 -4.79 -29.03
CA LEU A 339 10.48 -5.74 -28.16
C LEU A 339 9.46 -6.45 -27.25
N VAL A 340 8.53 -5.69 -26.64
CA VAL A 340 7.51 -6.27 -25.77
C VAL A 340 6.65 -7.29 -26.51
N GLU A 341 6.19 -6.93 -27.71
CA GLU A 341 5.32 -7.83 -28.49
C GLU A 341 6.06 -9.12 -28.85
N LYS A 342 7.27 -8.97 -29.41
CA LYS A 342 8.04 -10.14 -29.88
C LYS A 342 8.45 -11.04 -28.71
N TYR A 343 8.88 -10.44 -27.61
CA TYR A 343 9.29 -11.21 -26.43
C TYR A 343 8.11 -11.96 -25.84
N ALA A 344 6.99 -11.27 -25.62
CA ALA A 344 5.82 -11.90 -25.01
C ALA A 344 5.30 -13.07 -25.86
N LYS A 345 5.28 -12.90 -27.19
CA LYS A 345 4.85 -13.96 -28.10
C LYS A 345 5.83 -15.12 -28.09
N ALA A 346 7.15 -14.83 -28.11
CA ALA A 346 8.17 -15.90 -28.09
C ALA A 346 8.11 -16.73 -26.81
N GLN A 347 7.73 -16.14 -25.69
CA GLN A 347 7.72 -16.82 -24.40
C GLN A 347 6.39 -17.47 -24.05
N GLY A 348 5.36 -17.32 -24.88
CA GLY A 348 4.04 -17.82 -24.55
C GLY A 348 3.35 -17.00 -23.46
N MET A 349 3.76 -15.76 -23.30
CA MET A 349 3.17 -14.84 -22.30
C MET A 349 2.08 -13.95 -22.89
N TRP A 350 1.98 -13.90 -24.22
CA TRP A 350 0.97 -13.11 -24.94
C TRP A 350 -0.41 -13.73 -24.76
N ARG A 351 -1.43 -12.91 -24.49
CA ARG A 351 -2.80 -13.39 -24.35
C ARG A 351 -3.40 -13.62 -25.75
N ASN A 352 -3.80 -14.85 -26.00
CA ASN A 352 -4.50 -15.23 -27.24
C ASN A 352 -5.98 -15.46 -26.93
N PRO A 353 -6.88 -15.18 -27.89
CA PRO A 353 -8.30 -15.47 -27.68
C PRO A 353 -8.52 -16.92 -27.25
N GLY A 354 -9.36 -17.12 -26.24
CA GLY A 354 -9.68 -18.44 -25.75
C GLY A 354 -8.65 -19.09 -24.84
N ASP A 355 -7.55 -18.38 -24.50
CA ASP A 355 -6.56 -18.92 -23.55
C ASP A 355 -7.24 -19.23 -22.21
N GLU A 356 -7.06 -20.45 -21.73
CA GLU A 356 -7.52 -20.85 -20.40
C GLU A 356 -6.40 -21.61 -19.70
N PRO A 357 -5.53 -20.91 -18.99
CA PRO A 357 -4.52 -21.58 -18.16
C PRO A 357 -5.17 -22.49 -17.12
N ILE A 358 -4.39 -23.37 -16.55
CA ILE A 358 -4.82 -24.17 -15.41
C ILE A 358 -4.62 -23.32 -14.15
N PHE A 359 -5.65 -23.27 -13.29
CA PHE A 359 -5.61 -22.47 -12.05
C PHE A 359 -5.90 -23.35 -10.85
N THR A 360 -5.45 -22.91 -9.67
CA THR A 360 -5.75 -23.62 -8.42
C THR A 360 -7.25 -23.62 -8.14
N SER A 361 -7.91 -22.48 -8.37
CA SER A 361 -9.36 -22.35 -8.32
C SER A 361 -9.76 -21.21 -9.24
N THR A 362 -11.04 -21.09 -9.54
CA THR A 362 -11.51 -20.07 -10.47
C THR A 362 -12.76 -19.37 -9.96
N LEU A 363 -12.91 -18.11 -10.38
CA LEU A 363 -14.13 -17.32 -10.25
C LEU A 363 -14.48 -16.76 -11.61
N GLU A 364 -15.74 -16.40 -11.79
CA GLU A 364 -16.21 -15.80 -13.04
C GLU A 364 -17.14 -14.63 -12.74
N LEU A 365 -17.03 -13.57 -13.54
CA LEU A 365 -17.91 -12.40 -13.45
C LEU A 365 -18.27 -11.94 -14.85
N ASP A 366 -19.58 -11.84 -15.10
CA ASP A 366 -20.09 -11.16 -16.29
C ASP A 366 -20.15 -9.67 -15.96
N MET A 367 -19.38 -8.87 -16.68
CA MET A 367 -19.30 -7.44 -16.39
C MET A 367 -20.62 -6.71 -16.60
N ASN A 368 -21.56 -7.30 -17.36
CA ASN A 368 -22.92 -6.76 -17.48
C ASN A 368 -23.66 -6.74 -16.13
N ASP A 369 -23.26 -7.58 -15.20
CA ASP A 369 -23.94 -7.70 -13.89
C ASP A 369 -23.44 -6.71 -12.84
N VAL A 370 -22.41 -5.94 -13.14
CA VAL A 370 -21.84 -4.98 -12.18
C VAL A 370 -22.81 -3.82 -11.98
N GLU A 371 -23.03 -3.44 -10.71
CA GLU A 371 -23.92 -2.35 -10.33
C GLU A 371 -23.10 -1.15 -9.81
N ALA A 372 -23.67 0.06 -9.95
CA ALA A 372 -23.08 1.25 -9.32
C ALA A 372 -22.95 0.99 -7.82
N SER A 373 -21.77 1.26 -7.27
CA SER A 373 -21.44 0.83 -5.91
C SER A 373 -20.54 1.85 -5.19
N LEU A 374 -20.59 1.78 -3.87
CA LEU A 374 -19.56 2.33 -2.99
C LEU A 374 -19.00 1.17 -2.17
N ALA A 375 -17.95 1.43 -1.42
CA ALA A 375 -17.49 0.50 -0.37
C ALA A 375 -17.35 1.27 0.92
N GLY A 376 -17.92 0.72 1.97
CA GLY A 376 -17.85 1.36 3.29
C GLY A 376 -18.90 0.81 4.24
N PRO A 377 -18.97 1.39 5.43
CA PRO A 377 -18.27 2.62 5.89
C PRO A 377 -16.85 2.43 6.41
N LYS A 378 -16.31 1.19 6.48
CA LYS A 378 -15.06 0.95 7.18
C LYS A 378 -14.02 0.10 6.45
N ARG A 379 -14.42 -0.67 5.41
CA ARG A 379 -13.48 -1.59 4.74
C ARG A 379 -13.68 -1.56 3.22
N PRO A 380 -12.60 -1.72 2.44
CA PRO A 380 -12.71 -1.70 0.99
C PRO A 380 -13.56 -2.84 0.40
N GLN A 381 -13.64 -3.98 1.10
CA GLN A 381 -14.40 -5.13 0.60
C GLN A 381 -15.89 -5.07 0.96
N ASP A 382 -16.31 -4.07 1.72
CA ASP A 382 -17.71 -3.92 2.12
C ASP A 382 -18.47 -3.14 1.05
N ARG A 383 -18.67 -3.77 -0.09
CA ARG A 383 -19.38 -3.15 -1.22
C ARG A 383 -20.86 -2.96 -0.88
N VAL A 384 -21.36 -1.78 -1.20
CA VAL A 384 -22.76 -1.40 -0.99
C VAL A 384 -23.27 -0.86 -2.33
N ALA A 385 -24.39 -1.43 -2.84
CA ALA A 385 -25.03 -0.89 -4.05
C ALA A 385 -25.52 0.52 -3.77
N LEU A 386 -25.48 1.39 -4.77
CA LEU A 386 -25.83 2.80 -4.61
C LEU A 386 -27.16 3.02 -3.90
N PRO A 387 -28.25 2.30 -4.23
CA PRO A 387 -29.52 2.49 -3.51
C PRO A 387 -29.49 2.09 -2.04
N ASP A 388 -28.51 1.28 -1.63
CA ASP A 388 -28.43 0.75 -0.26
C ASP A 388 -27.52 1.58 0.65
N VAL A 389 -26.91 2.66 0.14
CA VAL A 389 -25.98 3.48 0.94
C VAL A 389 -26.67 4.09 2.18
N PRO A 390 -27.88 4.68 2.07
CA PRO A 390 -28.53 5.20 3.28
C PRO A 390 -28.73 4.14 4.35
N LYS A 391 -29.10 2.93 3.98
CA LYS A 391 -29.31 1.82 4.92
C LYS A 391 -28.00 1.44 5.61
N ALA A 392 -26.91 1.36 4.84
CA ALA A 392 -25.58 1.04 5.41
C ALA A 392 -25.12 2.14 6.37
N PHE A 393 -25.35 3.40 6.04
CA PHE A 393 -25.02 4.49 6.93
C PHE A 393 -25.87 4.43 8.20
N ALA A 394 -27.17 4.21 8.05
CA ALA A 394 -28.09 4.15 9.23
C ALA A 394 -27.66 3.04 10.18
N ALA A 395 -27.26 1.86 9.67
CA ALA A 395 -26.81 0.76 10.52
C ALA A 395 -25.54 1.11 11.29
N SER A 396 -24.59 1.77 10.63
CA SER A 396 -23.34 2.20 11.25
C SER A 396 -23.62 3.27 12.33
N ASN A 397 -24.49 4.22 12.05
CA ASN A 397 -24.83 5.30 12.98
C ASN A 397 -25.56 4.74 14.20
N GLU A 398 -26.44 3.75 14.02
CA GLU A 398 -27.14 3.12 15.15
C GLU A 398 -26.15 2.48 16.13
N LEU A 399 -25.11 1.81 15.60
CA LEU A 399 -24.07 1.24 16.45
C LEU A 399 -23.35 2.33 17.26
N GLU A 400 -23.06 3.46 16.65
CA GLU A 400 -22.38 4.57 17.32
C GLU A 400 -23.26 5.19 18.40
N VAL A 401 -24.54 5.41 18.09
CA VAL A 401 -25.50 5.97 19.07
C VAL A 401 -25.63 5.02 20.27
N ASN A 402 -25.76 3.71 20.02
CA ASN A 402 -25.88 2.73 21.11
C ASN A 402 -24.61 2.67 21.96
N ALA A 403 -23.43 2.84 21.35
CA ALA A 403 -22.17 2.80 22.08
C ALA A 403 -22.00 4.02 23.00
N THR A 404 -22.50 5.19 22.60
CA THR A 404 -22.34 6.46 23.34
C THR A 404 -23.60 6.82 24.16
N HIS A 405 -24.71 6.19 23.88
CA HIS A 405 -26.04 6.49 24.54
C HIS A 405 -26.48 7.93 24.28
N LYS A 406 -26.13 8.47 23.11
CA LYS A 406 -26.48 9.85 22.73
C LYS A 406 -27.21 9.87 21.38
N ASP A 407 -28.39 10.54 21.38
CA ASP A 407 -29.05 10.87 20.10
C ASP A 407 -28.28 12.02 19.43
N ARG A 408 -28.04 11.91 18.13
CA ARG A 408 -27.31 12.90 17.38
C ARG A 408 -28.25 13.90 16.72
N GLN A 409 -28.25 15.12 17.23
CA GLN A 409 -29.06 16.20 16.65
C GLN A 409 -28.21 17.09 15.78
N PRO A 410 -28.80 17.71 14.72
CA PRO A 410 -28.04 18.66 13.92
C PRO A 410 -27.47 19.78 14.79
N VAL A 411 -26.27 20.25 14.40
CA VAL A 411 -25.58 21.30 15.18
C VAL A 411 -25.50 22.57 14.33
N ASP A 412 -25.96 23.68 14.92
CA ASP A 412 -25.86 24.99 14.29
C ASP A 412 -24.41 25.47 14.27
N TYR A 413 -24.01 26.07 13.17
CA TYR A 413 -22.67 26.67 13.05
C TYR A 413 -22.72 27.88 12.10
N VAL A 414 -21.73 28.75 12.23
CA VAL A 414 -21.59 29.93 11.37
C VAL A 414 -20.26 29.81 10.61
N MET A 415 -20.32 30.02 9.32
CA MET A 415 -19.13 30.00 8.47
C MET A 415 -19.29 31.02 7.36
N ASN A 416 -18.27 31.86 7.16
CA ASN A 416 -18.29 32.94 6.15
C ASN A 416 -19.51 33.86 6.26
N GLY A 417 -19.94 34.15 7.50
CA GLY A 417 -21.05 35.05 7.75
C GLY A 417 -22.43 34.44 7.56
N HIS A 418 -22.54 33.16 7.25
CA HIS A 418 -23.82 32.47 7.04
C HIS A 418 -24.04 31.41 8.11
N GLN A 419 -25.31 31.24 8.47
CA GLN A 419 -25.70 30.24 9.46
C GLN A 419 -26.13 28.94 8.77
N TYR A 420 -25.62 27.79 9.25
CA TYR A 420 -25.91 26.48 8.69
C TYR A 420 -26.20 25.50 9.82
N GLN A 421 -26.74 24.35 9.44
CA GLN A 421 -26.87 23.18 10.34
C GLN A 421 -26.06 22.01 9.76
N LEU A 422 -25.27 21.35 10.62
CA LEU A 422 -24.54 20.17 10.26
C LEU A 422 -25.25 18.94 10.85
N PRO A 423 -25.83 18.07 10.01
CA PRO A 423 -26.52 16.88 10.52
C PRO A 423 -25.62 15.66 10.60
N ASP A 424 -26.09 14.62 11.32
CA ASP A 424 -25.49 13.29 11.16
C ASP A 424 -25.55 12.90 9.68
N GLY A 425 -24.50 12.24 9.23
CA GLY A 425 -24.42 11.80 7.85
C GLY A 425 -23.86 12.82 6.89
N ALA A 426 -23.56 14.05 7.39
CA ALA A 426 -22.98 15.08 6.52
C ALA A 426 -21.66 14.56 5.90
N VAL A 427 -21.52 14.81 4.58
CA VAL A 427 -20.27 14.55 3.89
C VAL A 427 -19.36 15.77 4.13
N VAL A 428 -18.33 15.60 4.95
CA VAL A 428 -17.44 16.72 5.28
C VAL A 428 -16.15 16.69 4.47
N ILE A 429 -15.84 15.58 3.82
CA ILE A 429 -14.70 15.45 2.90
C ILE A 429 -15.18 14.75 1.63
N ALA A 430 -14.89 15.34 0.47
CA ALA A 430 -15.12 14.72 -0.84
C ALA A 430 -13.83 14.88 -1.64
N ALA A 431 -13.08 13.80 -1.80
CA ALA A 431 -11.74 13.87 -2.37
C ALA A 431 -11.60 12.97 -3.60
N ILE A 432 -11.22 13.58 -4.72
CA ILE A 432 -10.74 12.82 -5.87
C ILE A 432 -9.23 12.67 -5.62
N THR A 433 -8.85 11.48 -5.15
CA THR A 433 -7.48 11.21 -4.69
C THR A 433 -6.66 10.50 -5.76
N SER A 434 -5.36 10.47 -5.58
CA SER A 434 -4.43 9.91 -6.54
C SER A 434 -4.34 8.38 -6.53
N CYS A 435 -4.99 7.71 -5.59
CA CYS A 435 -4.65 6.32 -5.27
C CYS A 435 -5.01 5.31 -6.36
N THR A 436 -6.29 5.17 -6.70
CA THR A 436 -6.74 4.09 -7.58
C THR A 436 -7.17 4.58 -8.95
N ASN A 437 -7.88 5.68 -8.98
CA ASN A 437 -8.71 6.04 -10.11
C ASN A 437 -8.11 7.09 -11.05
N THR A 438 -7.13 7.88 -10.61
CA THR A 438 -6.65 8.97 -11.47
C THR A 438 -5.78 8.49 -12.63
N SER A 439 -5.34 7.24 -12.62
CA SER A 439 -4.69 6.64 -13.79
C SER A 439 -5.68 6.36 -14.91
N ASN A 440 -6.97 6.54 -14.66
CA ASN A 440 -8.04 6.14 -15.58
C ASN A 440 -8.74 7.39 -16.14
N PRO A 441 -8.43 7.79 -17.40
CA PRO A 441 -9.04 8.98 -17.98
C PRO A 441 -10.56 8.93 -18.06
N SER A 442 -11.15 7.73 -18.25
CA SER A 442 -12.61 7.62 -18.39
C SER A 442 -13.33 8.12 -17.14
N VAL A 443 -12.88 7.72 -15.95
CA VAL A 443 -13.57 8.13 -14.72
C VAL A 443 -13.28 9.58 -14.36
N LEU A 444 -12.09 10.09 -14.69
CA LEU A 444 -11.77 11.50 -14.46
C LEU A 444 -12.55 12.40 -15.41
N MET A 445 -12.66 12.01 -16.68
CA MET A 445 -13.48 12.77 -17.63
C MET A 445 -14.95 12.70 -17.24
N ALA A 446 -15.42 11.54 -16.75
CA ALA A 446 -16.81 11.44 -16.26
C ALA A 446 -17.07 12.40 -15.11
N ALA A 447 -16.11 12.50 -14.17
CA ALA A 447 -16.25 13.46 -13.06
C ALA A 447 -16.33 14.90 -13.55
N GLY A 448 -15.46 15.27 -14.50
CA GLY A 448 -15.47 16.62 -15.07
C GLY A 448 -16.74 16.93 -15.84
N LEU A 449 -17.24 15.98 -16.62
CA LEU A 449 -18.48 16.15 -17.38
C LEU A 449 -19.69 16.24 -16.45
N LEU A 450 -19.73 15.44 -15.40
CA LEU A 450 -20.79 15.54 -14.39
C LEU A 450 -20.76 16.92 -13.73
N ALA A 451 -19.57 17.43 -13.39
CA ALA A 451 -19.42 18.76 -12.83
C ALA A 451 -19.95 19.83 -13.80
N LYS A 452 -19.62 19.69 -15.08
CA LYS A 452 -20.09 20.63 -16.11
C LYS A 452 -21.62 20.68 -16.18
N LYS A 453 -22.24 19.49 -16.19
CA LYS A 453 -23.72 19.43 -16.25
C LYS A 453 -24.34 20.00 -14.98
N ALA A 454 -23.75 19.71 -13.81
CA ALA A 454 -24.26 20.22 -12.53
C ALA A 454 -24.17 21.74 -12.46
N VAL A 455 -23.02 22.32 -12.84
CA VAL A 455 -22.81 23.77 -12.84
C VAL A 455 -23.76 24.45 -13.82
N THR A 456 -23.94 23.87 -15.01
CA THR A 456 -24.84 24.39 -16.03
C THR A 456 -26.27 24.49 -15.51
N LEU A 457 -26.70 23.55 -14.68
CA LEU A 457 -28.03 23.54 -14.08
C LEU A 457 -28.14 24.41 -12.83
N GLY A 458 -27.02 24.95 -12.34
CA GLY A 458 -27.00 25.77 -11.14
C GLY A 458 -26.80 25.05 -9.82
N LEU A 459 -26.43 23.78 -9.86
CA LEU A 459 -26.14 23.05 -8.63
C LEU A 459 -24.80 23.52 -8.02
N LYS A 460 -24.69 23.43 -6.70
CA LYS A 460 -23.51 23.87 -5.97
C LYS A 460 -23.11 22.80 -4.96
N ARG A 461 -21.81 22.76 -4.66
CA ARG A 461 -21.29 21.94 -3.57
C ARG A 461 -21.87 22.44 -2.25
N GLN A 462 -22.22 21.53 -1.36
CA GLN A 462 -22.71 21.93 -0.04
C GLN A 462 -21.60 22.66 0.74
N PRO A 463 -21.95 23.68 1.52
CA PRO A 463 -20.92 24.54 2.15
C PRO A 463 -20.03 23.84 3.18
N TRP A 464 -20.48 22.74 3.79
CA TRP A 464 -19.70 22.03 4.81
C TRP A 464 -18.71 21.02 4.19
N VAL A 465 -18.71 20.82 2.89
CA VAL A 465 -17.88 19.82 2.23
C VAL A 465 -16.51 20.40 1.88
N LYS A 466 -15.44 19.75 2.39
CA LYS A 466 -14.08 20.04 1.97
C LYS A 466 -13.80 19.19 0.73
N ALA A 467 -13.78 19.82 -0.43
CA ALA A 467 -13.58 19.16 -1.72
C ALA A 467 -12.13 19.33 -2.17
N SER A 468 -11.59 18.34 -2.87
CA SER A 468 -10.21 18.42 -3.37
C SER A 468 -10.00 17.52 -4.57
N LEU A 469 -9.01 17.91 -5.40
CA LEU A 469 -8.52 17.09 -6.51
C LEU A 469 -7.01 16.95 -6.36
N ALA A 470 -6.53 15.71 -6.18
CA ALA A 470 -5.11 15.40 -6.10
C ALA A 470 -4.80 14.30 -7.10
N PRO A 471 -4.44 14.68 -8.34
CA PRO A 471 -4.19 13.67 -9.38
C PRO A 471 -2.93 12.86 -9.11
N GLY A 472 -2.86 11.66 -9.69
CA GLY A 472 -1.69 10.80 -9.60
C GLY A 472 -0.55 11.17 -10.52
N SER A 473 -0.79 12.04 -11.48
CA SER A 473 0.27 12.59 -12.35
C SER A 473 -0.20 13.89 -12.97
N LYS A 474 0.77 14.65 -13.48
CA LYS A 474 0.48 15.93 -14.15
C LYS A 474 -0.30 15.74 -15.46
N VAL A 475 -0.21 14.57 -16.07
CA VAL A 475 -0.96 14.26 -17.30
C VAL A 475 -2.47 14.45 -17.08
N VAL A 476 -2.96 14.11 -15.88
CA VAL A 476 -4.39 14.28 -15.55
C VAL A 476 -4.80 15.74 -15.65
N SER A 477 -4.00 16.65 -15.11
CA SER A 477 -4.27 18.08 -15.21
C SER A 477 -4.30 18.55 -16.67
N ASP A 478 -3.38 18.03 -17.48
CA ASP A 478 -3.29 18.38 -18.89
C ASP A 478 -4.56 17.99 -19.66
N TYR A 479 -5.03 16.74 -19.49
CA TYR A 479 -6.17 16.32 -20.29
C TYR A 479 -7.50 16.92 -19.78
N LEU A 480 -7.63 17.17 -18.49
CA LEU A 480 -8.82 17.87 -17.98
C LEU A 480 -8.87 19.30 -18.52
N ALA A 481 -7.73 19.98 -18.61
CA ALA A 481 -7.65 21.33 -19.18
C ALA A 481 -7.96 21.31 -20.68
N LYS A 482 -7.39 20.37 -21.41
CA LYS A 482 -7.63 20.23 -22.87
C LYS A 482 -9.11 20.00 -23.16
N ALA A 483 -9.77 19.19 -22.34
CA ALA A 483 -11.21 18.92 -22.49
C ALA A 483 -12.08 20.05 -21.95
N LYS A 484 -11.48 21.12 -21.40
CA LYS A 484 -12.17 22.29 -20.85
C LYS A 484 -13.08 21.96 -19.68
N LEU A 485 -12.67 20.99 -18.86
CA LEU A 485 -13.46 20.54 -17.72
C LEU A 485 -12.97 21.14 -16.39
N THR A 486 -11.72 21.59 -16.36
CA THR A 486 -11.13 22.15 -15.12
C THR A 486 -11.97 23.28 -14.51
N PRO A 487 -12.48 24.27 -15.29
CA PRO A 487 -13.26 25.35 -14.68
C PRO A 487 -14.51 24.87 -13.94
N TYR A 488 -15.14 23.79 -14.42
CA TYR A 488 -16.36 23.28 -13.78
C TYR A 488 -16.02 22.53 -12.48
N LEU A 489 -14.93 21.76 -12.48
CA LEU A 489 -14.47 21.14 -11.25
C LEU A 489 -14.07 22.20 -10.21
N ASP A 490 -13.37 23.25 -10.66
CA ASP A 490 -12.97 24.36 -9.79
C ASP A 490 -14.19 25.04 -9.16
N GLU A 491 -15.24 25.26 -9.96
CA GLU A 491 -16.45 25.94 -9.45
C GLU A 491 -17.12 25.13 -8.34
N LEU A 492 -17.03 23.80 -8.38
CA LEU A 492 -17.57 22.94 -7.33
C LEU A 492 -16.58 22.72 -6.18
N GLY A 493 -15.43 23.40 -6.21
CA GLY A 493 -14.45 23.31 -5.14
C GLY A 493 -13.43 22.18 -5.28
N PHE A 494 -13.44 21.47 -6.41
CA PHE A 494 -12.46 20.41 -6.70
C PHE A 494 -11.22 21.01 -7.35
N ASN A 495 -10.66 22.02 -6.72
CA ASN A 495 -9.42 22.64 -7.17
C ASN A 495 -8.25 21.71 -6.91
N LEU A 496 -7.23 21.83 -7.75
CA LEU A 496 -5.98 21.07 -7.58
C LEU A 496 -5.34 21.44 -6.24
N VAL A 497 -5.01 20.43 -5.42
CA VAL A 497 -4.37 20.64 -4.11
C VAL A 497 -2.96 20.09 -4.04
N GLY A 498 -2.59 19.19 -4.95
CA GLY A 498 -1.27 18.58 -4.97
C GLY A 498 -1.24 17.40 -5.91
N TYR A 499 -0.04 16.88 -6.15
CA TYR A 499 0.17 15.65 -6.90
C TYR A 499 0.77 14.62 -5.95
N GLY A 500 0.08 13.51 -5.76
CA GLY A 500 0.57 12.46 -4.87
C GLY A 500 -0.50 12.02 -3.89
N CYS A 501 -0.11 11.22 -2.92
CA CYS A 501 -1.05 10.65 -1.96
C CYS A 501 -1.43 11.69 -0.90
N THR A 502 -2.72 12.00 -0.82
CA THR A 502 -3.22 12.98 0.13
C THR A 502 -4.23 12.35 1.09
N THR A 503 -5.50 12.48 0.81
CA THR A 503 -6.57 12.04 1.72
C THR A 503 -6.47 10.56 2.09
N CYS A 504 -6.13 9.71 1.14
CA CYS A 504 -6.10 8.25 1.37
C CYS A 504 -5.00 7.81 2.36
N ILE A 505 -3.97 8.63 2.58
CA ILE A 505 -2.90 8.32 3.54
C ILE A 505 -3.05 9.12 4.86
N GLY A 506 -4.12 9.89 4.99
CA GLY A 506 -4.33 10.68 6.18
C GLY A 506 -3.78 12.10 6.10
N ASN A 507 -3.42 12.54 4.90
CA ASN A 507 -2.94 13.90 4.66
C ASN A 507 -4.09 14.82 4.23
N SER A 508 -5.30 14.57 4.76
CA SER A 508 -6.48 15.38 4.44
C SER A 508 -6.36 16.83 4.91
N GLY A 509 -5.50 17.06 5.90
CA GLY A 509 -5.41 18.35 6.55
C GLY A 509 -6.59 18.61 7.48
N PRO A 510 -6.60 19.74 8.16
CA PRO A 510 -7.69 20.05 9.10
C PRO A 510 -8.97 20.38 8.36
N LEU A 511 -10.11 20.11 8.99
CA LEU A 511 -11.39 20.62 8.53
C LEU A 511 -11.50 22.09 8.97
N PRO A 512 -12.36 22.90 8.34
CA PRO A 512 -12.60 24.27 8.85
C PRO A 512 -13.01 24.23 10.32
N ASP A 513 -12.53 25.20 11.11
CA ASP A 513 -12.77 25.24 12.54
C ASP A 513 -14.26 25.13 12.90
N PRO A 514 -15.20 25.87 12.23
CA PRO A 514 -16.60 25.71 12.56
C PRO A 514 -17.12 24.30 12.37
N ILE A 515 -16.63 23.58 11.37
CA ILE A 515 -17.06 22.20 11.08
C ILE A 515 -16.50 21.25 12.18
N GLU A 516 -15.21 21.39 12.53
CA GLU A 516 -14.63 20.58 13.60
C GLU A 516 -15.38 20.80 14.91
N THR A 517 -15.68 22.07 15.23
CA THR A 517 -16.40 22.43 16.46
C THR A 517 -17.78 21.79 16.46
N ALA A 518 -18.50 21.86 15.34
CA ALA A 518 -19.85 21.29 15.24
C ALA A 518 -19.82 19.76 15.41
N ILE A 519 -18.86 19.09 14.79
CA ILE A 519 -18.72 17.61 14.89
C ILE A 519 -18.52 17.23 16.36
N LYS A 520 -17.61 17.91 17.03
CA LYS A 520 -17.29 17.60 18.44
C LYS A 520 -18.48 17.89 19.36
N LYS A 521 -19.12 19.04 19.17
CA LYS A 521 -20.26 19.46 20.00
C LYS A 521 -21.39 18.46 19.92
N GLY A 522 -21.74 17.99 18.73
CA GLY A 522 -22.85 17.06 18.54
C GLY A 522 -22.43 15.59 18.59
N ASP A 523 -21.14 15.31 18.74
CA ASP A 523 -20.59 13.96 18.60
C ASP A 523 -21.09 13.31 17.30
N LEU A 524 -21.10 14.09 16.21
CA LEU A 524 -21.75 13.70 14.97
C LEU A 524 -21.00 12.58 14.25
N THR A 525 -21.76 11.69 13.62
CA THR A 525 -21.24 10.68 12.71
C THR A 525 -21.26 11.24 11.30
N VAL A 526 -20.12 11.77 10.87
CA VAL A 526 -20.00 12.37 9.53
C VAL A 526 -19.26 11.43 8.61
N GLY A 527 -19.25 11.76 7.31
CA GLY A 527 -18.67 10.90 6.30
C GLY A 527 -17.62 11.56 5.44
N ALA A 528 -16.73 10.76 4.92
CA ALA A 528 -15.82 11.11 3.84
C ALA A 528 -16.11 10.22 2.65
N VAL A 529 -16.15 10.80 1.46
CA VAL A 529 -16.28 10.05 0.20
C VAL A 529 -15.02 10.33 -0.62
N LEU A 530 -14.34 9.27 -1.00
CA LEU A 530 -13.04 9.43 -1.69
C LEU A 530 -12.86 8.37 -2.78
N SER A 531 -12.17 8.76 -3.84
CA SER A 531 -11.91 7.85 -4.95
C SER A 531 -10.62 7.04 -4.74
N GLY A 532 -10.33 6.73 -3.49
CA GLY A 532 -9.14 5.98 -3.10
C GLY A 532 -9.37 4.50 -2.98
N ASN A 533 -8.49 3.83 -2.24
CA ASN A 533 -8.52 2.39 -2.07
C ASN A 533 -8.64 1.95 -0.61
N ARG A 534 -8.52 2.87 0.34
CA ARG A 534 -8.63 2.54 1.77
C ARG A 534 -9.51 3.52 2.50
N ASN A 535 -10.33 2.96 3.39
CA ASN A 535 -11.34 3.74 4.12
C ASN A 535 -11.41 3.32 5.59
N PHE A 536 -10.27 2.89 6.14
CA PHE A 536 -10.23 2.44 7.53
C PHE A 536 -10.51 3.60 8.47
N GLU A 537 -11.22 3.31 9.55
CA GLU A 537 -11.58 4.31 10.55
C GLU A 537 -10.31 4.94 11.15
N GLY A 538 -10.31 6.28 11.28
CA GLY A 538 -9.18 7.02 11.82
C GLY A 538 -8.07 7.29 10.82
N ARG A 539 -8.16 6.73 9.62
CA ARG A 539 -7.13 6.92 8.60
C ARG A 539 -7.32 8.21 7.81
N ILE A 540 -8.56 8.49 7.41
CA ILE A 540 -8.84 9.64 6.52
C ILE A 540 -8.76 10.94 7.29
N HIS A 541 -9.43 10.98 8.44
CA HIS A 541 -9.43 12.14 9.35
C HIS A 541 -9.87 11.67 10.72
N PRO A 542 -9.24 12.16 11.81
CA PRO A 542 -9.57 11.67 13.15
C PRO A 542 -11.03 11.82 13.55
N LEU A 543 -11.72 12.85 13.05
CA LEU A 543 -13.10 13.14 13.42
C LEU A 543 -14.14 12.46 12.55
N VAL A 544 -13.72 11.78 11.47
CA VAL A 544 -14.65 11.19 10.50
C VAL A 544 -14.77 9.69 10.75
N LYS A 545 -15.97 9.25 11.14
CA LYS A 545 -16.20 7.87 11.56
C LYS A 545 -16.64 6.95 10.42
N THR A 546 -17.21 7.48 9.34
CA THR A 546 -17.62 6.67 8.20
C THR A 546 -16.88 7.14 6.96
N ASN A 547 -16.31 6.18 6.22
CA ASN A 547 -15.47 6.49 5.08
C ASN A 547 -15.86 5.59 3.92
N TRP A 548 -16.08 6.21 2.75
CA TRP A 548 -16.73 5.56 1.62
C TRP A 548 -15.87 5.70 0.37
N LEU A 549 -15.52 4.54 -0.22
CA LEU A 549 -14.80 4.53 -1.50
C LEU A 549 -15.82 4.61 -2.63
N ALA A 550 -15.56 5.46 -3.62
CA ALA A 550 -16.49 5.71 -4.72
C ALA A 550 -15.73 6.12 -5.97
N SER A 551 -16.39 6.01 -7.12
CA SER A 551 -15.82 6.52 -8.36
C SER A 551 -15.70 8.06 -8.31
N PRO A 552 -14.77 8.64 -9.08
CA PRO A 552 -14.66 10.10 -9.12
C PRO A 552 -15.98 10.84 -9.43
N PRO A 553 -16.79 10.41 -10.41
CA PRO A 553 -18.07 11.11 -10.60
C PRO A 553 -19.00 10.97 -9.39
N LEU A 554 -19.01 9.85 -8.69
CA LEU A 554 -19.82 9.73 -7.47
C LEU A 554 -19.28 10.62 -6.34
N VAL A 555 -17.96 10.80 -6.27
CA VAL A 555 -17.39 11.75 -5.28
C VAL A 555 -17.96 13.15 -5.52
N VAL A 556 -18.00 13.60 -6.77
CA VAL A 556 -18.58 14.89 -7.11
C VAL A 556 -20.06 14.91 -6.74
N ALA A 557 -20.80 13.85 -7.06
CA ALA A 557 -22.23 13.77 -6.76
C ALA A 557 -22.49 13.89 -5.24
N TYR A 558 -21.70 13.20 -4.42
CA TYR A 558 -21.87 13.28 -2.96
C TYR A 558 -21.47 14.65 -2.40
N ALA A 559 -20.55 15.36 -3.06
CA ALA A 559 -20.25 16.75 -2.65
C ALA A 559 -21.45 17.65 -2.90
N LEU A 560 -22.19 17.40 -3.98
CA LEU A 560 -23.42 18.15 -4.30
C LEU A 560 -24.55 17.80 -3.33
N ALA A 561 -24.73 16.50 -3.06
CA ALA A 561 -25.78 16.04 -2.13
C ALA A 561 -25.45 16.40 -0.68
N GLY A 562 -24.20 16.27 -0.27
CA GLY A 562 -23.71 16.66 1.05
C GLY A 562 -24.10 15.75 2.19
N ASN A 563 -24.69 14.57 1.93
CA ASN A 563 -25.20 13.71 3.00
C ASN A 563 -25.21 12.25 2.55
N MET A 564 -24.85 11.35 3.44
CA MET A 564 -24.88 9.91 3.15
C MET A 564 -26.27 9.29 3.26
N ASN A 565 -27.23 10.04 3.80
CA ASN A 565 -28.61 9.54 3.96
C ASN A 565 -29.43 9.62 2.68
N ILE A 566 -28.86 10.08 1.58
CA ILE A 566 -29.58 10.21 0.31
C ILE A 566 -29.41 8.96 -0.55
N ASN A 567 -30.50 8.52 -1.17
CA ASN A 567 -30.45 7.48 -2.18
C ASN A 567 -30.30 8.18 -3.55
N LEU A 568 -29.04 8.28 -4.02
CA LEU A 568 -28.76 8.98 -5.28
C LEU A 568 -29.39 8.31 -6.51
N ALA A 569 -29.78 7.05 -6.40
CA ALA A 569 -30.43 6.36 -7.52
C ALA A 569 -31.87 6.82 -7.73
N SER A 570 -32.52 7.37 -6.70
CA SER A 570 -33.96 7.69 -6.80
C SER A 570 -34.35 9.07 -6.30
N GLU A 571 -33.55 9.71 -5.44
CA GLU A 571 -33.88 11.01 -4.85
C GLU A 571 -33.18 12.13 -5.55
N PRO A 572 -33.76 13.34 -5.58
CA PRO A 572 -33.08 14.49 -6.20
C PRO A 572 -31.77 14.80 -5.48
N ILE A 573 -30.74 15.11 -6.27
CA ILE A 573 -29.45 15.53 -5.75
C ILE A 573 -29.46 17.03 -5.38
N GLY A 574 -30.38 17.78 -5.95
CA GLY A 574 -30.54 19.21 -5.72
C GLY A 574 -31.65 19.75 -6.61
N HIS A 575 -31.68 21.07 -6.76
CA HIS A 575 -32.68 21.76 -7.56
C HIS A 575 -31.99 22.76 -8.50
N ASP A 576 -32.52 22.85 -9.73
CA ASP A 576 -31.98 23.79 -10.71
C ASP A 576 -32.40 25.25 -10.40
N ARG A 577 -32.00 26.17 -11.28
CA ARG A 577 -32.27 27.58 -11.09
C ARG A 577 -33.79 27.92 -11.09
N LYS A 578 -34.58 27.03 -11.69
CA LYS A 578 -36.04 27.21 -11.72
C LYS A 578 -36.74 26.57 -10.53
N GLY A 579 -35.96 25.83 -9.70
CA GLY A 579 -36.49 25.08 -8.55
C GLY A 579 -36.95 23.67 -8.87
N ASP A 580 -36.76 23.21 -10.08
CA ASP A 580 -37.09 21.82 -10.46
C ASP A 580 -36.08 20.83 -9.89
N PRO A 581 -36.52 19.66 -9.47
CA PRO A 581 -35.57 18.66 -8.93
C PRO A 581 -34.65 18.14 -10.00
N VAL A 582 -33.37 17.96 -9.63
CA VAL A 582 -32.32 17.40 -10.48
C VAL A 582 -31.89 16.08 -9.88
N TYR A 583 -31.91 15.03 -10.69
CA TYR A 583 -31.52 13.67 -10.27
C TYR A 583 -30.14 13.36 -10.81
N LEU A 584 -29.50 12.35 -10.24
CA LEU A 584 -28.16 11.93 -10.68
C LEU A 584 -28.16 11.60 -12.19
N LYS A 585 -29.23 10.93 -12.68
CA LYS A 585 -29.34 10.60 -14.10
C LYS A 585 -29.35 11.84 -15.02
N ASP A 586 -29.78 12.98 -14.52
CA ASP A 586 -29.84 14.22 -15.30
C ASP A 586 -28.45 14.83 -15.52
N ILE A 587 -27.48 14.49 -14.68
CA ILE A 587 -26.12 15.05 -14.77
C ILE A 587 -25.07 13.97 -15.07
N TRP A 588 -25.43 12.71 -15.12
CA TRP A 588 -24.50 11.65 -15.46
C TRP A 588 -24.17 11.71 -16.94
N PRO A 589 -22.87 11.73 -17.33
CA PRO A 589 -22.52 11.82 -18.74
C PRO A 589 -22.80 10.51 -19.47
N SER A 590 -23.13 10.63 -20.77
CA SER A 590 -23.31 9.46 -21.63
C SER A 590 -21.97 8.82 -21.96
N ALA A 591 -21.99 7.56 -22.38
CA ALA A 591 -20.79 6.86 -22.83
C ALA A 591 -20.13 7.60 -24.00
N GLN A 592 -20.94 8.16 -24.91
CA GLN A 592 -20.41 8.90 -26.05
C GLN A 592 -19.70 10.18 -25.61
N GLU A 593 -20.28 10.91 -24.65
CA GLU A 593 -19.64 12.12 -24.11
C GLU A 593 -18.29 11.79 -23.47
N ILE A 594 -18.24 10.71 -22.70
CA ILE A 594 -16.99 10.27 -22.05
C ILE A 594 -15.95 9.89 -23.09
N ALA A 595 -16.35 9.11 -24.10
CA ALA A 595 -15.44 8.67 -25.16
C ALA A 595 -14.84 9.87 -25.92
N ARG A 596 -15.67 10.88 -26.25
CA ARG A 596 -15.16 12.09 -26.92
C ARG A 596 -14.15 12.82 -26.05
N ALA A 597 -14.40 12.91 -24.76
CA ALA A 597 -13.46 13.58 -23.85
C ALA A 597 -12.15 12.80 -23.77
N VAL A 598 -12.22 11.47 -23.68
CA VAL A 598 -11.03 10.62 -23.59
C VAL A 598 -10.15 10.75 -24.85
N GLU A 599 -10.76 11.04 -26.01
CA GLU A 599 -9.98 11.28 -27.23
C GLU A 599 -9.02 12.46 -27.10
N GLN A 600 -9.21 13.35 -26.13
CA GLN A 600 -8.31 14.48 -25.89
C GLN A 600 -6.98 14.06 -25.27
N VAL A 601 -6.90 12.87 -24.68
CA VAL A 601 -5.67 12.37 -24.06
C VAL A 601 -4.68 12.02 -25.19
N SER A 602 -3.49 12.60 -25.14
CA SER A 602 -2.51 12.45 -26.23
C SER A 602 -1.14 12.01 -25.70
N THR A 603 -0.38 11.38 -26.59
CA THR A 603 1.00 10.98 -26.31
C THR A 603 1.87 12.18 -25.93
N GLU A 604 1.64 13.33 -26.56
CA GLU A 604 2.41 14.54 -26.27
C GLU A 604 2.30 14.97 -24.82
N MET A 605 1.13 14.78 -24.20
CA MET A 605 0.96 15.09 -22.77
C MET A 605 1.92 14.25 -21.91
N PHE A 606 1.99 12.96 -22.21
CA PHE A 606 2.88 12.06 -21.46
C PHE A 606 4.34 12.43 -21.69
N ARG A 607 4.74 12.64 -22.92
CA ARG A 607 6.12 13.00 -23.24
C ARG A 607 6.55 14.30 -22.57
N LYS A 608 5.68 15.30 -22.63
CA LYS A 608 5.93 16.61 -22.01
C LYS A 608 6.16 16.46 -20.51
N GLU A 609 5.25 15.76 -19.82
CA GLU A 609 5.31 15.72 -18.37
C GLU A 609 6.45 14.83 -17.84
N TYR A 610 6.88 13.83 -18.61
CA TYR A 610 7.94 12.94 -18.16
C TYR A 610 9.33 13.26 -18.72
N ALA A 611 9.45 14.27 -19.56
CA ALA A 611 10.74 14.64 -20.16
C ALA A 611 11.81 14.96 -19.11
N GLU A 612 11.41 15.59 -18.01
CA GLU A 612 12.32 16.01 -16.94
C GLU A 612 11.92 15.42 -15.58
N VAL A 613 11.48 14.16 -15.60
CA VAL A 613 10.89 13.52 -14.42
C VAL A 613 11.83 13.49 -13.21
N PHE A 614 13.15 13.42 -13.44
CA PHE A 614 14.13 13.38 -12.37
C PHE A 614 14.72 14.74 -11.98
N GLU A 615 14.32 15.82 -12.63
CA GLU A 615 14.94 17.14 -12.39
C GLU A 615 14.25 17.96 -11.30
N GLY A 616 12.93 17.99 -11.30
CA GLY A 616 12.16 18.69 -10.27
C GLY A 616 12.06 20.19 -10.44
N THR A 617 11.50 20.83 -9.42
CA THR A 617 11.31 22.29 -9.38
C THR A 617 12.62 23.02 -9.05
N ALA A 618 12.59 24.35 -9.18
CA ALA A 618 13.73 25.19 -8.81
C ALA A 618 14.08 24.99 -7.31
N GLU A 619 13.07 24.90 -6.47
CA GLU A 619 13.29 24.70 -5.02
C GLU A 619 14.02 23.40 -4.73
N TRP A 620 13.66 22.33 -5.44
CA TRP A 620 14.35 21.04 -5.30
C TRP A 620 15.79 21.15 -5.79
N LYS A 621 16.01 21.77 -6.94
CA LYS A 621 17.33 21.90 -7.54
C LYS A 621 18.29 22.71 -6.64
N GLU A 622 17.77 23.69 -5.90
CA GLU A 622 18.58 24.54 -5.02
C GLU A 622 19.06 23.84 -3.77
N ILE A 623 18.52 22.68 -3.41
CA ILE A 623 18.98 21.93 -2.25
C ILE A 623 20.40 21.41 -2.52
N ASN A 624 21.35 21.82 -1.68
CA ASN A 624 22.75 21.43 -1.81
C ASN A 624 23.09 20.43 -0.72
N VAL A 625 23.84 19.39 -1.08
CA VAL A 625 24.28 18.38 -0.11
C VAL A 625 25.76 18.11 -0.31
N THR A 626 26.43 17.78 0.79
CA THR A 626 27.83 17.39 0.79
C THR A 626 27.95 15.92 0.41
N ARG A 627 28.79 15.63 -0.58
CA ARG A 627 29.00 14.25 -1.00
C ARG A 627 29.81 13.50 0.05
N SER A 628 29.31 12.38 0.53
CA SER A 628 30.01 11.58 1.55
C SER A 628 29.47 10.15 1.54
N ASP A 629 30.33 9.19 1.94
CA ASP A 629 29.94 7.76 2.00
C ASP A 629 29.02 7.49 3.19
N THR A 630 29.27 8.16 4.31
CA THR A 630 28.42 8.01 5.49
C THR A 630 27.68 9.32 5.73
N TYR A 631 26.47 9.23 6.23
CA TYR A 631 25.63 10.40 6.45
C TYR A 631 26.16 11.20 7.65
N GLY A 632 26.07 12.53 7.55
CA GLY A 632 26.41 13.42 8.67
C GLY A 632 25.24 13.54 9.65
N TRP A 633 25.11 12.60 10.55
CA TRP A 633 23.99 12.55 11.50
C TRP A 633 24.01 13.77 12.41
N GLN A 634 22.80 14.37 12.63
CA GLN A 634 22.65 15.55 13.50
C GLN A 634 21.88 15.13 14.75
N GLU A 635 22.52 15.28 15.92
CA GLU A 635 21.90 14.84 17.17
C GLU A 635 20.64 15.63 17.54
N ASP A 636 20.52 16.87 17.06
CA ASP A 636 19.35 17.70 17.35
C ASP A 636 18.23 17.52 16.33
N SER A 637 18.42 16.69 15.32
CA SER A 637 17.38 16.47 14.32
C SER A 637 16.16 15.80 14.93
N THR A 638 14.96 16.24 14.51
CA THR A 638 13.71 15.60 14.88
C THR A 638 13.07 14.86 13.70
N TYR A 639 13.77 14.79 12.55
CA TYR A 639 13.32 14.05 11.35
C TYR A 639 14.21 12.86 11.02
N ILE A 640 15.53 12.99 11.11
CA ILE A 640 16.48 11.98 10.64
C ILE A 640 17.43 11.63 11.78
N ARG A 641 17.32 10.41 12.30
CA ARG A 641 18.16 9.97 13.42
C ARG A 641 18.71 8.58 13.15
N LEU A 642 19.96 8.37 13.56
CA LEU A 642 20.58 7.05 13.47
C LEU A 642 19.81 6.08 14.35
N SER A 643 19.25 5.04 13.73
CA SER A 643 18.46 4.05 14.46
C SER A 643 19.35 3.08 15.23
N PRO A 644 18.86 2.54 16.35
CA PRO A 644 19.72 1.70 17.22
C PRO A 644 19.71 0.21 16.86
N PHE A 645 19.13 -0.18 15.75
CA PHE A 645 18.92 -1.59 15.44
C PHE A 645 20.21 -2.40 15.36
N PHE A 646 21.33 -1.75 14.96
CA PHE A 646 22.61 -2.44 14.76
C PHE A 646 23.62 -2.15 15.85
N ASP A 647 23.25 -1.41 16.89
CA ASP A 647 24.22 -0.90 17.87
C ASP A 647 24.99 -2.02 18.59
N GLU A 648 24.32 -3.10 18.92
CA GLU A 648 24.91 -4.20 19.69
C GLU A 648 25.17 -5.44 18.87
N MET A 649 24.97 -5.40 17.55
CA MET A 649 25.16 -6.58 16.74
C MET A 649 26.62 -7.00 16.66
N GLN A 650 26.84 -8.30 16.61
CA GLN A 650 28.16 -8.91 16.46
C GLN A 650 28.28 -9.53 15.05
N ALA A 651 29.51 -9.78 14.63
CA ALA A 651 29.75 -10.39 13.32
C ALA A 651 29.15 -11.80 13.21
N THR A 652 28.99 -12.50 14.34
CA THR A 652 28.38 -13.83 14.42
C THR A 652 27.10 -13.71 15.25
N PRO A 653 25.98 -14.30 14.79
CA PRO A 653 24.73 -14.19 15.55
C PRO A 653 24.79 -14.98 16.86
N ALA A 654 24.18 -14.44 17.91
CA ALA A 654 24.01 -15.16 19.17
C ALA A 654 22.92 -16.24 19.01
N PRO A 655 22.98 -17.32 19.78
CA PRO A 655 21.88 -18.30 19.74
C PRO A 655 20.56 -17.67 20.13
N VAL A 656 19.47 -18.15 19.53
CA VAL A 656 18.12 -17.65 19.83
C VAL A 656 17.79 -18.00 21.29
N GLU A 657 17.36 -17.01 22.06
CA GLU A 657 16.97 -17.21 23.46
C GLU A 657 15.50 -17.55 23.58
N ASP A 658 15.19 -18.44 24.52
CA ASP A 658 13.78 -18.72 24.88
C ASP A 658 13.13 -17.46 25.45
N ILE A 659 11.80 -17.42 25.43
CA ILE A 659 11.02 -16.31 25.99
C ILE A 659 10.50 -16.75 27.34
N HIS A 660 10.87 -16.05 28.41
CA HIS A 660 10.49 -16.38 29.78
C HIS A 660 9.77 -15.21 30.41
N GLY A 661 8.58 -15.47 30.94
CA GLY A 661 7.84 -14.51 31.73
C GLY A 661 7.37 -13.29 30.98
N ALA A 662 7.09 -13.43 29.67
CA ALA A 662 6.67 -12.29 28.87
C ALA A 662 5.32 -11.76 29.35
N ARG A 663 5.21 -10.44 29.41
CA ARG A 663 3.94 -9.77 29.74
C ARG A 663 3.21 -9.36 28.47
N ILE A 664 1.91 -9.38 28.51
CA ILE A 664 1.06 -8.93 27.39
C ILE A 664 0.99 -7.42 27.42
N LEU A 665 1.52 -6.77 26.37
CA LEU A 665 1.51 -5.31 26.27
C LEU A 665 0.17 -4.81 25.71
N ALA A 666 -0.43 -5.56 24.80
CA ALA A 666 -1.71 -5.20 24.20
C ALA A 666 -2.47 -6.46 23.82
N MET A 667 -3.77 -6.42 24.01
CA MET A 667 -4.69 -7.52 23.64
C MET A 667 -5.74 -6.92 22.72
N LEU A 668 -5.70 -7.33 21.45
CA LEU A 668 -6.41 -6.64 20.37
C LEU A 668 -7.39 -7.60 19.68
N GLY A 669 -8.37 -7.02 19.00
CA GLY A 669 -9.39 -7.80 18.28
C GLY A 669 -9.01 -8.12 16.86
N ASP A 670 -10.03 -8.32 16.02
CA ASP A 670 -9.87 -8.68 14.60
C ASP A 670 -9.54 -7.45 13.76
N SER A 671 -8.88 -7.68 12.64
CA SER A 671 -8.66 -6.68 11.58
C SER A 671 -7.94 -5.43 12.09
N VAL A 672 -6.98 -5.63 12.99
CA VAL A 672 -6.11 -4.54 13.43
C VAL A 672 -5.15 -4.23 12.27
N THR A 673 -5.20 -2.99 11.80
CA THR A 673 -4.44 -2.59 10.61
C THR A 673 -3.04 -2.10 10.98
N THR A 674 -2.18 -1.99 9.99
CA THR A 674 -0.89 -1.35 10.19
C THR A 674 -1.04 0.12 10.61
N ASP A 675 -2.16 0.77 10.27
CA ASP A 675 -2.45 2.12 10.77
C ASP A 675 -2.72 2.13 12.28
N HIS A 676 -3.37 1.10 12.79
CA HIS A 676 -3.58 0.97 14.24
C HIS A 676 -2.24 0.77 14.96
N ILE A 677 -1.35 -0.02 14.35
CA ILE A 677 -0.07 -0.35 14.97
C ILE A 677 0.91 0.81 14.87
N SER A 678 1.00 1.43 13.68
CA SER A 678 1.92 2.55 13.44
C SER A 678 1.22 3.60 12.58
N PRO A 679 0.64 4.63 13.21
CA PRO A 679 -0.11 5.63 12.45
C PRO A 679 0.76 6.45 11.51
N ALA A 680 0.16 6.96 10.42
CA ALA A 680 0.83 7.83 9.47
C ALA A 680 0.37 9.28 9.57
N GLY A 681 -0.75 9.52 10.21
CA GLY A 681 -1.40 10.83 10.24
C GLY A 681 -0.89 11.76 11.34
N SER A 682 -1.79 12.61 11.81
CA SER A 682 -1.47 13.68 12.78
C SER A 682 -0.95 13.14 14.10
N ILE A 683 -0.05 13.91 14.70
CA ILE A 683 0.52 13.61 16.03
C ILE A 683 -0.21 14.47 17.07
N LYS A 684 -0.83 13.83 18.06
CA LYS A 684 -1.54 14.55 19.12
C LYS A 684 -0.52 15.20 20.07
N PRO A 685 -0.76 16.46 20.49
CA PRO A 685 0.20 17.15 21.38
C PRO A 685 0.38 16.45 22.72
N ASP A 686 -0.67 15.83 23.25
CA ASP A 686 -0.60 15.17 24.58
C ASP A 686 -0.21 13.70 24.50
N SER A 687 0.21 13.21 23.31
CA SER A 687 0.69 11.85 23.15
C SER A 687 2.18 11.76 23.50
N PRO A 688 2.71 10.56 23.72
CA PRO A 688 4.16 10.42 23.95
C PRO A 688 5.00 11.04 22.84
N ALA A 689 4.61 10.88 21.56
CA ALA A 689 5.35 11.47 20.44
C ALA A 689 5.23 12.99 20.46
N GLY A 690 4.04 13.52 20.74
CA GLY A 690 3.83 14.97 20.85
C GLY A 690 4.66 15.58 21.97
N ARG A 691 4.70 14.94 23.12
CA ARG A 691 5.53 15.41 24.24
C ARG A 691 7.03 15.37 23.90
N TYR A 692 7.48 14.34 23.21
CA TYR A 692 8.86 14.25 22.75
C TYR A 692 9.22 15.43 21.85
N LEU A 693 8.36 15.72 20.86
CA LEU A 693 8.63 16.81 19.92
C LEU A 693 8.64 18.16 20.62
N GLN A 694 7.67 18.39 21.52
CA GLN A 694 7.64 19.64 22.31
C GLN A 694 8.91 19.78 23.17
N GLY A 695 9.35 18.69 23.78
CA GLY A 695 10.58 18.66 24.57
C GLY A 695 11.82 18.94 23.74
N ARG A 696 11.76 18.77 22.43
CA ARG A 696 12.85 19.09 21.51
C ARG A 696 12.66 20.45 20.84
N GLY A 697 11.69 21.24 21.28
CA GLY A 697 11.48 22.59 20.78
C GLY A 697 10.62 22.70 19.53
N VAL A 698 9.92 21.63 19.15
CA VAL A 698 9.03 21.64 17.98
C VAL A 698 7.65 22.11 18.43
N GLU A 699 7.13 23.18 17.82
CA GLU A 699 5.81 23.70 18.12
C GLU A 699 4.74 22.82 17.46
N ARG A 700 3.52 22.81 18.04
CA ARG A 700 2.42 22.00 17.52
C ARG A 700 2.18 22.19 16.02
N LYS A 701 2.25 23.42 15.55
CA LYS A 701 2.01 23.74 14.12
C LYS A 701 3.06 23.10 13.22
N ASP A 702 4.22 22.73 13.76
CA ASP A 702 5.34 22.18 13.02
C ASP A 702 5.49 20.68 13.23
N PHE A 703 4.53 20.02 13.90
CA PHE A 703 4.60 18.57 14.16
C PHE A 703 4.68 17.76 12.87
N ASN A 704 4.02 18.23 11.80
CA ASN A 704 3.88 17.46 10.58
C ASN A 704 3.11 16.17 10.91
N SER A 705 3.48 15.04 10.32
CA SER A 705 2.77 13.78 10.54
C SER A 705 3.73 12.69 11.00
N TYR A 706 3.16 11.60 11.52
CA TYR A 706 3.95 10.38 11.79
C TYR A 706 4.65 9.90 10.51
N GLY A 707 3.93 9.90 9.38
CA GLY A 707 4.50 9.44 8.12
C GLY A 707 5.74 10.21 7.71
N SER A 708 5.74 11.53 7.91
CA SER A 708 6.88 12.38 7.56
C SER A 708 8.06 12.20 8.52
N ARG A 709 7.83 11.60 9.69
CA ARG A 709 8.89 11.44 10.69
C ARG A 709 9.38 10.00 10.83
N ARG A 710 9.09 9.15 9.85
CA ARG A 710 9.52 7.74 9.89
C ARG A 710 11.06 7.57 9.88
N GLY A 711 11.80 8.61 9.55
CA GLY A 711 13.26 8.60 9.69
C GLY A 711 13.77 8.82 11.12
N ASN A 712 12.86 9.03 12.06
CA ASN A 712 13.20 9.27 13.47
C ASN A 712 12.55 8.18 14.34
N HIS A 713 13.38 7.21 14.76
CA HIS A 713 12.89 6.10 15.57
C HIS A 713 12.30 6.53 16.92
N GLU A 714 12.76 7.68 17.46
CA GLU A 714 12.21 8.16 18.73
C GLU A 714 10.75 8.55 18.64
N VAL A 715 10.36 9.17 17.52
CA VAL A 715 8.95 9.50 17.26
C VAL A 715 8.16 8.21 17.00
N MET A 716 8.72 7.32 16.16
CA MET A 716 7.98 6.15 15.72
C MET A 716 7.75 5.11 16.82
N MET A 717 8.72 4.92 17.71
CA MET A 717 8.49 3.99 18.83
C MET A 717 7.42 4.53 19.79
N ARG A 718 7.40 5.87 19.97
CA ARG A 718 6.36 6.50 20.81
C ARG A 718 4.98 6.46 20.14
N GLY A 719 4.95 6.42 18.81
CA GLY A 719 3.70 6.32 18.05
C GLY A 719 3.17 4.90 17.90
N THR A 720 3.94 3.91 18.33
CA THR A 720 3.52 2.52 18.18
C THR A 720 2.30 2.25 19.04
N PHE A 721 1.21 1.75 18.41
CA PHE A 721 -0.10 1.55 19.01
C PHE A 721 -0.76 2.85 19.52
N ALA A 722 -0.32 4.01 19.03
CA ALA A 722 -0.87 5.29 19.48
C ALA A 722 -2.04 5.79 18.61
N ASN A 723 -2.55 4.96 17.70
CA ASN A 723 -3.70 5.30 16.89
C ASN A 723 -4.89 5.59 17.82
N ILE A 724 -5.62 6.66 17.54
CA ILE A 724 -6.71 7.11 18.43
C ILE A 724 -7.90 6.16 18.44
N ARG A 725 -8.00 5.26 17.47
CA ARG A 725 -9.10 4.30 17.34
C ARG A 725 -8.74 2.89 17.79
N ILE A 726 -7.51 2.65 18.23
CA ILE A 726 -7.14 1.31 18.68
C ILE A 726 -7.90 1.01 19.99
N ARG A 727 -8.28 -0.25 20.15
CA ARG A 727 -9.00 -0.70 21.36
C ARG A 727 -8.22 -1.86 21.96
N ASN A 728 -7.54 -1.57 23.06
CA ASN A 728 -6.83 -2.58 23.82
C ASN A 728 -7.77 -3.15 24.86
N GLU A 729 -8.05 -4.44 24.76
CA GLU A 729 -9.03 -5.10 25.64
C GLU A 729 -8.56 -5.18 27.08
N MET A 730 -7.29 -4.87 27.36
CA MET A 730 -6.79 -4.79 28.73
C MET A 730 -7.32 -3.54 29.47
N VAL A 731 -7.81 -2.56 28.72
CA VAL A 731 -8.44 -1.35 29.30
C VAL A 731 -9.80 -1.15 28.63
N PRO A 732 -10.80 -1.97 28.99
CA PRO A 732 -12.11 -1.92 28.32
C PRO A 732 -12.73 -0.52 28.38
N GLY A 733 -13.37 -0.12 27.27
CA GLY A 733 -14.04 1.17 27.17
C GLY A 733 -13.13 2.35 26.87
N VAL A 734 -11.83 2.13 26.72
CA VAL A 734 -10.88 3.20 26.41
C VAL A 734 -10.39 3.01 24.96
N GLU A 735 -10.57 4.02 24.13
CA GLU A 735 -9.97 4.05 22.79
C GLU A 735 -8.62 4.75 22.87
N GLY A 736 -7.70 4.31 22.02
CA GLY A 736 -6.37 4.91 21.94
C GLY A 736 -5.30 4.05 22.58
N GLY A 737 -4.10 4.57 22.59
CA GLY A 737 -2.89 3.81 22.91
C GLY A 737 -2.58 3.65 24.39
N MET A 738 -3.52 3.11 25.14
CA MET A 738 -3.39 2.89 26.58
C MET A 738 -3.34 1.40 26.92
N THR A 739 -2.70 1.07 28.03
CA THR A 739 -2.59 -0.31 28.51
C THR A 739 -2.46 -0.32 30.04
N ARG A 740 -2.28 -1.52 30.59
CA ARG A 740 -1.97 -1.72 32.01
C ARG A 740 -0.55 -2.24 32.15
N HIS A 741 0.21 -1.63 33.03
CA HIS A 741 1.50 -2.18 33.44
C HIS A 741 1.26 -3.16 34.59
N LEU A 742 1.80 -4.36 34.46
CA LEU A 742 1.61 -5.42 35.46
C LEU A 742 2.91 -5.70 36.19
N PRO A 743 2.84 -6.04 37.49
CA PRO A 743 1.64 -6.44 38.27
C PRO A 743 0.87 -5.27 38.91
N ASP A 744 1.36 -4.04 38.85
CA ASP A 744 0.70 -2.93 39.56
C ASP A 744 -0.66 -2.52 38.96
N SER A 745 -0.92 -2.89 37.70
CA SER A 745 -2.14 -2.56 36.96
C SER A 745 -2.37 -1.06 36.72
N ASP A 746 -1.32 -0.26 36.79
CA ASP A 746 -1.41 1.17 36.42
C ASP A 746 -1.82 1.30 34.96
N VAL A 747 -2.79 2.18 34.69
CA VAL A 747 -3.22 2.49 33.32
C VAL A 747 -2.34 3.63 32.82
N VAL A 748 -1.55 3.33 31.79
CA VAL A 748 -0.57 4.28 31.21
C VAL A 748 -0.55 4.11 29.70
N SER A 749 0.15 5.02 29.02
CA SER A 749 0.33 4.85 27.57
C SER A 749 1.13 3.56 27.29
N ILE A 750 0.90 2.99 26.12
CA ILE A 750 1.62 1.76 25.72
C ILE A 750 3.13 2.02 25.75
N TYR A 751 3.56 3.19 25.25
CA TYR A 751 4.98 3.53 25.27
C TYR A 751 5.53 3.56 26.72
N ASP A 752 4.82 4.23 27.64
CA ASP A 752 5.28 4.32 29.01
C ASP A 752 5.36 2.96 29.70
N ALA A 753 4.36 2.10 29.45
CA ALA A 753 4.36 0.73 29.98
C ALA A 753 5.55 -0.05 29.43
N ALA A 754 5.80 0.06 28.13
CA ALA A 754 6.92 -0.64 27.49
C ALA A 754 8.27 -0.21 28.09
N MET A 755 8.41 1.09 28.37
CA MET A 755 9.66 1.61 28.96
C MET A 755 9.85 1.10 30.39
N ARG A 756 8.76 1.00 31.17
CA ARG A 756 8.84 0.39 32.52
C ARG A 756 9.28 -1.07 32.44
N TYR A 757 8.67 -1.86 31.53
CA TYR A 757 9.02 -3.27 31.35
C TYR A 757 10.48 -3.41 30.88
N LYS A 758 10.96 -2.49 30.06
CA LYS A 758 12.33 -2.52 29.60
C LYS A 758 13.32 -2.36 30.77
N GLN A 759 13.00 -1.46 31.69
CA GLN A 759 13.81 -1.28 32.90
C GLN A 759 13.78 -2.53 33.78
N GLU A 760 12.64 -3.25 33.78
CA GLU A 760 12.47 -4.50 34.54
C GLU A 760 13.03 -5.71 33.80
N GLN A 761 13.54 -5.52 32.58
CA GLN A 761 14.07 -6.59 31.70
C GLN A 761 13.02 -7.67 31.43
N THR A 762 11.76 -7.26 31.25
CA THR A 762 10.64 -8.15 30.98
C THR A 762 10.36 -8.17 29.48
N PRO A 763 10.39 -9.35 28.83
CA PRO A 763 10.01 -9.41 27.42
C PRO A 763 8.49 -9.22 27.26
N LEU A 764 8.07 -8.83 26.08
CA LEU A 764 6.67 -8.47 25.82
C LEU A 764 6.08 -9.30 24.71
N ALA A 765 4.74 -9.43 24.76
CA ALA A 765 3.93 -10.14 23.78
C ALA A 765 2.74 -9.27 23.40
N VAL A 766 2.24 -9.46 22.19
CA VAL A 766 0.98 -8.90 21.73
C VAL A 766 0.05 -10.05 21.36
N ILE A 767 -1.21 -9.97 21.79
CA ILE A 767 -2.24 -10.94 21.45
C ILE A 767 -3.24 -10.26 20.52
N ALA A 768 -3.65 -10.94 19.47
CA ALA A 768 -4.56 -10.33 18.49
C ALA A 768 -5.54 -11.36 17.92
N GLY A 769 -6.52 -10.87 17.19
CA GLY A 769 -7.52 -11.69 16.52
C GLY A 769 -7.13 -12.02 15.08
N LYS A 770 -8.12 -12.00 14.18
CA LYS A 770 -7.93 -12.36 12.78
C LYS A 770 -7.35 -11.20 11.96
N GLU A 771 -6.60 -11.54 10.91
CA GLU A 771 -6.12 -10.58 9.91
C GLU A 771 -5.25 -9.49 10.52
N TYR A 772 -4.37 -9.88 11.45
CA TYR A 772 -3.50 -8.91 12.13
C TYR A 772 -2.51 -8.29 11.14
N GLY A 773 -2.48 -6.96 11.09
CA GLY A 773 -1.53 -6.21 10.27
C GLY A 773 -2.02 -5.91 8.85
N SER A 774 -3.34 -5.95 8.61
CA SER A 774 -3.89 -5.61 7.29
C SER A 774 -3.63 -4.13 6.97
N GLY A 775 -3.72 -3.79 5.68
CA GLY A 775 -3.56 -2.42 5.22
C GLY A 775 -2.23 -2.16 4.55
N SER A 776 -1.68 -0.96 4.72
CA SER A 776 -0.46 -0.53 4.06
C SER A 776 0.75 -1.37 4.45
N SER A 777 1.67 -1.52 3.49
CA SER A 777 3.00 -2.05 3.78
C SER A 777 3.72 -1.06 4.69
N ARG A 778 3.96 -1.45 5.94
CA ARG A 778 4.51 -0.52 6.91
C ARG A 778 5.50 -1.23 7.84
N ASP A 779 6.79 -1.01 7.57
CA ASP A 779 7.84 -1.65 8.37
C ASP A 779 7.82 -1.17 9.82
N TRP A 780 7.41 0.07 10.08
CA TRP A 780 7.33 0.58 11.45
C TRP A 780 6.28 -0.16 12.28
N ALA A 781 5.33 -0.85 11.64
CA ALA A 781 4.42 -1.73 12.39
C ALA A 781 5.14 -2.96 12.98
N ALA A 782 6.38 -3.20 12.58
CA ALA A 782 7.24 -4.23 13.17
C ALA A 782 8.44 -3.60 13.89
N LYS A 783 9.04 -2.54 13.32
CA LYS A 783 10.17 -1.85 13.95
C LYS A 783 9.80 -1.23 15.30
N GLY A 784 8.63 -0.58 15.36
CA GLY A 784 8.16 0.03 16.61
C GLY A 784 8.00 -1.00 17.71
N PRO A 785 7.23 -2.06 17.47
CA PRO A 785 7.13 -3.13 18.46
C PRO A 785 8.48 -3.71 18.88
N ARG A 786 9.41 -3.90 17.94
CA ARG A 786 10.75 -4.39 18.29
C ARG A 786 11.43 -3.45 19.29
N LEU A 787 11.36 -2.13 19.04
CA LEU A 787 11.99 -1.15 19.92
C LEU A 787 11.30 -1.10 21.30
N LEU A 788 10.01 -1.45 21.38
CA LEU A 788 9.29 -1.51 22.65
C LEU A 788 9.61 -2.75 23.45
N GLY A 789 10.27 -3.74 22.86
CA GLY A 789 10.65 -4.98 23.57
C GLY A 789 9.73 -6.16 23.28
N ILE A 790 8.89 -6.05 22.27
CA ILE A 790 7.98 -7.14 21.88
C ILE A 790 8.82 -8.24 21.19
N ARG A 791 8.70 -9.48 21.71
CA ARG A 791 9.42 -10.64 21.19
C ARG A 791 8.51 -11.57 20.39
N VAL A 792 7.20 -11.56 20.66
CA VAL A 792 6.26 -12.49 20.05
C VAL A 792 4.92 -11.83 19.85
N VAL A 793 4.27 -12.15 18.74
CA VAL A 793 2.88 -11.79 18.47
C VAL A 793 2.12 -13.10 18.27
N ILE A 794 1.04 -13.31 19.04
CA ILE A 794 0.18 -14.48 18.90
C ILE A 794 -1.19 -14.00 18.42
N ALA A 795 -1.58 -14.43 17.23
CA ALA A 795 -2.81 -13.98 16.58
C ALA A 795 -3.58 -15.16 16.01
N GLU A 796 -4.85 -14.93 15.66
CA GLU A 796 -5.63 -15.97 14.98
C GLU A 796 -5.19 -16.12 13.52
N SER A 797 -4.81 -15.01 12.88
CA SER A 797 -4.22 -15.04 11.53
C SER A 797 -3.47 -13.73 11.27
N PHE A 798 -2.58 -13.75 10.29
CA PHE A 798 -1.74 -12.60 9.91
C PHE A 798 -1.96 -12.23 8.46
N GLU A 799 -1.85 -10.93 8.16
CA GLU A 799 -1.70 -10.47 6.78
C GLU A 799 -0.26 -10.69 6.32
N ARG A 800 -0.10 -10.99 5.05
CA ARG A 800 1.17 -11.46 4.45
C ARG A 800 2.37 -10.54 4.72
N ILE A 801 2.23 -9.27 4.36
CA ILE A 801 3.35 -8.32 4.45
C ILE A 801 3.76 -8.11 5.91
N HIS A 802 2.78 -7.96 6.80
CA HIS A 802 3.07 -7.71 8.20
C HIS A 802 3.76 -8.91 8.84
N ARG A 803 3.32 -10.13 8.51
CA ARG A 803 3.99 -11.35 8.98
C ARG A 803 5.47 -11.34 8.60
N SER A 804 5.76 -11.03 7.33
CA SER A 804 7.15 -10.95 6.85
C SER A 804 7.95 -9.87 7.58
N ASN A 805 7.33 -8.73 7.82
CA ASN A 805 8.02 -7.65 8.53
C ASN A 805 8.34 -8.03 9.97
N LEU A 806 7.44 -8.73 10.64
CA LEU A 806 7.73 -9.20 12.01
C LEU A 806 8.96 -10.09 12.02
N ILE A 807 9.03 -11.06 11.11
CA ILE A 807 10.18 -11.96 11.00
C ILE A 807 11.44 -11.16 10.66
N GLY A 808 11.32 -10.22 9.74
CA GLY A 808 12.44 -9.36 9.32
C GLY A 808 13.00 -8.51 10.44
N MET A 809 12.22 -8.30 11.50
CA MET A 809 12.66 -7.55 12.69
C MET A 809 12.93 -8.45 13.88
N GLY A 810 12.97 -9.77 13.68
CA GLY A 810 13.29 -10.71 14.74
C GLY A 810 12.17 -10.95 15.74
N ILE A 811 10.92 -10.69 15.34
CA ILE A 811 9.74 -10.95 16.20
C ILE A 811 9.08 -12.23 15.73
N LEU A 812 8.76 -13.13 16.66
CA LEU A 812 8.21 -14.44 16.36
C LEU A 812 6.69 -14.35 16.13
N PRO A 813 6.19 -14.70 14.92
CA PRO A 813 4.73 -14.74 14.70
C PRO A 813 4.20 -16.15 14.98
N LEU A 814 3.23 -16.25 15.89
CA LEU A 814 2.57 -17.52 16.22
C LEU A 814 1.08 -17.40 15.98
N GLU A 815 0.46 -18.49 15.50
CA GLU A 815 -0.99 -18.55 15.31
C GLU A 815 -1.60 -19.48 16.36
N PHE A 816 -2.73 -19.04 16.91
CA PHE A 816 -3.55 -19.90 17.75
C PHE A 816 -4.02 -21.12 16.94
N PRO A 817 -4.18 -22.30 17.61
CA PRO A 817 -4.82 -23.43 16.94
C PRO A 817 -6.23 -23.05 16.45
N GLN A 818 -6.71 -23.73 15.42
CA GLN A 818 -8.04 -23.45 14.88
C GLN A 818 -9.09 -23.56 15.98
N GLY A 819 -9.96 -22.56 16.07
CA GLY A 819 -11.02 -22.51 17.07
C GLY A 819 -10.59 -21.98 18.42
N VAL A 820 -9.29 -21.72 18.62
CA VAL A 820 -8.76 -21.16 19.87
C VAL A 820 -8.51 -19.68 19.66
N THR A 821 -9.02 -18.87 20.58
CA THR A 821 -8.88 -17.41 20.50
C THR A 821 -8.55 -16.90 21.91
N ARG A 822 -8.22 -15.60 21.98
CA ARG A 822 -8.03 -14.98 23.29
C ARG A 822 -9.30 -15.08 24.15
N LYS A 823 -10.48 -15.11 23.50
CA LYS A 823 -11.77 -15.20 24.21
C LYS A 823 -12.01 -16.62 24.73
N THR A 824 -11.75 -17.64 23.90
CA THR A 824 -11.95 -19.03 24.34
C THR A 824 -10.98 -19.39 25.45
N LEU A 825 -9.80 -18.77 25.47
CA LEU A 825 -8.81 -18.98 26.55
C LEU A 825 -9.12 -18.15 27.78
N GLY A 826 -10.05 -17.21 27.70
CA GLY A 826 -10.39 -16.32 28.81
C GLY A 826 -9.26 -15.39 29.21
N LEU A 827 -8.44 -14.94 28.24
CA LEU A 827 -7.31 -14.07 28.55
C LEU A 827 -7.78 -12.71 29.05
N THR A 828 -7.12 -12.21 30.08
CA THR A 828 -7.40 -10.90 30.67
C THR A 828 -6.28 -9.89 30.42
N GLY A 829 -5.11 -10.36 30.00
CA GLY A 829 -3.92 -9.55 29.89
C GLY A 829 -2.98 -9.67 31.07
N GLU A 830 -3.41 -10.35 32.13
CA GLU A 830 -2.59 -10.55 33.35
C GLU A 830 -1.70 -11.78 33.25
N GLU A 831 -1.84 -12.58 32.20
CA GLU A 831 -1.09 -13.83 32.05
C GLU A 831 0.39 -13.54 31.76
N LYS A 832 1.24 -14.49 32.15
CA LYS A 832 2.64 -14.55 31.75
C LYS A 832 2.80 -15.62 30.68
N ILE A 833 3.70 -15.39 29.76
CA ILE A 833 3.90 -16.26 28.60
C ILE A 833 5.33 -16.79 28.60
N ASP A 834 5.46 -18.12 28.50
CA ASP A 834 6.74 -18.80 28.38
C ASP A 834 6.75 -19.63 27.10
N ILE A 835 7.83 -19.51 26.32
CA ILE A 835 8.02 -20.27 25.08
C ILE A 835 9.46 -20.80 25.09
N GLY A 836 9.61 -22.11 25.05
CA GLY A 836 10.92 -22.73 25.13
C GLY A 836 11.33 -23.40 23.84
N ASP A 837 12.58 -23.87 23.81
CA ASP A 837 13.16 -24.66 22.73
C ASP A 837 13.20 -23.90 21.40
N LEU A 838 13.37 -22.58 21.47
CA LEU A 838 13.38 -21.74 20.24
C LEU A 838 14.66 -21.94 19.41
N GLN A 839 15.72 -22.50 19.99
CA GLN A 839 16.92 -22.84 19.23
C GLN A 839 16.64 -23.94 18.19
N ASN A 840 15.64 -24.77 18.43
CA ASN A 840 15.30 -25.91 17.55
C ASN A 840 14.05 -25.64 16.71
N LEU A 841 13.64 -24.37 16.60
CA LEU A 841 12.46 -23.97 15.86
C LEU A 841 12.58 -24.38 14.38
N GLN A 842 11.45 -24.85 13.81
CA GLN A 842 11.37 -25.22 12.39
C GLN A 842 10.19 -24.49 11.75
N PRO A 843 10.27 -24.18 10.43
CA PRO A 843 9.15 -23.54 9.76
C PRO A 843 7.85 -24.34 9.91
N GLY A 844 6.77 -23.66 10.27
CA GLY A 844 5.45 -24.26 10.39
C GLY A 844 5.28 -25.17 11.59
N ALA A 845 6.26 -25.23 12.49
CA ALA A 845 6.23 -26.15 13.65
C ALA A 845 5.12 -25.76 14.64
N THR A 846 4.67 -26.75 15.38
CA THR A 846 3.82 -26.53 16.56
C THR A 846 4.72 -26.12 17.73
N VAL A 847 4.42 -24.98 18.33
CA VAL A 847 5.21 -24.39 19.40
C VAL A 847 4.34 -24.34 20.66
N PRO A 848 4.71 -25.06 21.72
CA PRO A 848 3.95 -24.99 22.96
C PRO A 848 4.15 -23.61 23.61
N VAL A 849 3.05 -22.95 23.92
CA VAL A 849 3.05 -21.67 24.61
C VAL A 849 2.43 -21.91 25.98
N THR A 850 3.20 -21.66 27.03
CA THR A 850 2.71 -21.84 28.39
C THR A 850 2.18 -20.53 28.92
N LEU A 851 0.88 -20.52 29.26
CA LEU A 851 0.22 -19.37 29.87
C LEU A 851 0.15 -19.61 31.38
N THR A 852 0.65 -18.67 32.17
CA THR A 852 0.54 -18.71 33.62
C THR A 852 -0.42 -17.61 34.04
N ARG A 853 -1.56 -17.99 34.58
CA ARG A 853 -2.60 -17.04 34.96
C ARG A 853 -2.26 -16.38 36.31
N ALA A 854 -3.00 -15.33 36.65
CA ALA A 854 -2.77 -14.57 37.89
C ALA A 854 -2.88 -15.45 39.13
N ASP A 855 -3.71 -16.50 39.10
CA ASP A 855 -3.87 -17.44 40.21
C ASP A 855 -2.80 -18.53 40.25
N GLY A 856 -1.83 -18.49 39.33
CA GLY A 856 -0.76 -19.46 39.24
C GLY A 856 -1.07 -20.68 38.39
N SER A 857 -2.32 -20.85 37.95
CA SER A 857 -2.66 -21.99 37.07
C SER A 857 -2.01 -21.83 35.71
N GLN A 858 -1.68 -22.96 35.10
CA GLN A 858 -0.99 -22.98 33.80
C GLN A 858 -1.81 -23.72 32.75
N GLU A 859 -1.71 -23.26 31.53
CA GLU A 859 -2.32 -23.88 30.37
C GLU A 859 -1.33 -23.82 29.21
N VAL A 860 -1.16 -24.94 28.50
CA VAL A 860 -0.25 -25.01 27.33
C VAL A 860 -1.12 -24.94 26.06
N VAL A 861 -0.82 -23.96 25.19
CA VAL A 861 -1.52 -23.77 23.92
C VAL A 861 -0.55 -24.14 22.79
N PRO A 862 -0.87 -25.16 21.95
CA PRO A 862 0.03 -25.55 20.87
C PRO A 862 -0.13 -24.65 19.64
N CYS A 863 0.55 -23.52 19.65
CA CYS A 863 0.48 -22.54 18.58
C CYS A 863 1.30 -22.97 17.37
N ARG A 864 0.93 -22.47 16.20
CA ARG A 864 1.64 -22.73 14.95
C ARG A 864 2.65 -21.62 14.69
N CYS A 865 3.90 -22.00 14.41
CA CYS A 865 4.93 -21.04 14.01
C CYS A 865 4.64 -20.56 12.58
N ARG A 866 4.54 -19.25 12.39
CA ARG A 866 4.28 -18.66 11.08
C ARG A 866 5.54 -18.11 10.44
N ILE A 867 6.67 -18.69 10.79
CA ILE A 867 7.86 -18.64 9.93
C ILE A 867 7.62 -19.74 8.89
N ASP A 868 7.42 -19.33 7.63
CA ASP A 868 6.90 -20.24 6.63
C ASP A 868 8.00 -20.92 5.80
N THR A 869 9.22 -20.35 5.76
CA THR A 869 10.31 -20.86 4.92
C THR A 869 11.59 -20.99 5.73
N ALA A 870 12.52 -21.82 5.22
CA ALA A 870 13.85 -21.98 5.83
C ALA A 870 14.64 -20.67 5.77
N THR A 871 14.47 -19.89 4.70
CA THR A 871 15.14 -18.61 4.57
C THR A 871 14.63 -17.62 5.64
N GLU A 872 13.33 -17.59 5.87
CA GLU A 872 12.76 -16.74 6.94
C GLU A 872 13.28 -17.15 8.30
N LEU A 873 13.44 -18.46 8.54
CA LEU A 873 14.01 -18.94 9.79
C LEU A 873 15.44 -18.42 9.97
N THR A 874 16.23 -18.42 8.90
CA THR A 874 17.59 -17.88 8.94
C THR A 874 17.57 -16.39 9.32
N TYR A 875 16.63 -15.61 8.77
CA TYR A 875 16.49 -14.20 9.14
C TYR A 875 16.19 -14.06 10.63
N TYR A 876 15.25 -14.85 11.13
CA TYR A 876 14.87 -14.80 12.55
C TYR A 876 16.07 -15.16 13.44
N GLN A 877 16.84 -16.21 13.06
CA GLN A 877 18.01 -16.65 13.83
C GLN A 877 19.12 -15.60 13.83
N ASN A 878 19.14 -14.69 12.85
CA ASN A 878 20.12 -13.61 12.77
C ASN A 878 19.62 -12.30 13.41
N ASP A 879 18.47 -12.35 14.08
CA ASP A 879 17.87 -11.20 14.74
C ASP A 879 17.31 -10.19 13.74
N GLY A 880 17.13 -10.59 12.49
CA GLY A 880 16.52 -9.79 11.45
C GLY A 880 17.19 -9.94 10.10
N ILE A 881 16.47 -9.57 9.06
CA ILE A 881 16.95 -9.74 7.69
C ILE A 881 18.14 -8.80 7.39
N LEU A 882 18.13 -7.58 7.89
CA LEU A 882 19.24 -6.64 7.64
C LEU A 882 20.50 -7.04 8.39
N HIS A 883 20.35 -7.61 9.59
CA HIS A 883 21.48 -8.18 10.33
C HIS A 883 22.12 -9.31 9.53
N TYR A 884 21.29 -10.17 8.95
CA TYR A 884 21.78 -11.27 8.10
C TYR A 884 22.55 -10.72 6.89
N VAL A 885 21.99 -9.68 6.23
CA VAL A 885 22.62 -9.08 5.07
C VAL A 885 23.98 -8.47 5.44
N ILE A 886 24.04 -7.71 6.55
CA ILE A 886 25.31 -7.11 7.01
C ILE A 886 26.34 -8.21 7.25
N ARG A 887 25.97 -9.29 7.93
CA ARG A 887 26.91 -10.39 8.20
C ARG A 887 27.45 -11.01 6.94
N ASN A 888 26.61 -11.14 5.90
CA ASN A 888 27.08 -11.64 4.60
C ASN A 888 28.05 -10.68 3.94
N MET A 889 27.88 -9.36 4.11
CA MET A 889 28.80 -8.38 3.56
C MET A 889 30.17 -8.43 4.23
N LEU A 890 30.25 -8.90 5.47
CA LEU A 890 31.52 -9.00 6.19
C LEU A 890 32.35 -10.20 5.75
N LYS A 891 31.75 -11.17 5.06
CA LYS A 891 32.46 -12.33 4.51
C LYS A 891 33.18 -11.94 3.21
#